data_4c47895eca995559f21486e6b5ecbd21
#
_entry.id   4c47895eca995559f21486e6b5ecbd21
#
_cell.length_a   1.000
_cell.length_b   1.000
_cell.length_c   1.000
_cell.angle_alpha   90.00
_cell.angle_beta   90.00
_cell.angle_gamma   90.00
#
_symmetry.space_group_name_H-M   'P 1'
#
loop_
_entity.id
_entity.type
_entity.pdbx_description
1 polymer ?
#
loop_
_entity_poly.entity_id
_entity_poly.type
_entity_poly.pdbx_seq_one_letter_code
_entity_poly.pdbx_strand_id
1 'polypeptide(L)'
;MADYGTYLGNGAYLGPDYTAQALHVYLQGMYRYYAKTLYGKSFNKLTTLQQEGIKGKVKEEIRVNRYNAKDKELTLTKAQTAGYQYLLKYYRKAFINNPKQVGLPDNMIKNRTNEYMVKGNKVDQLTAFFFWGAWLSSTNRLGRSYSYTNNWPYDLEAGNVMTPKAMTWTGISVALLVMGVAIAIWVQKKYNFESKAQYQKDVPIIEPDTLPITTSQRKTAKYFALVMVLFLVQILLGELMAHYYVENTFFGIALQNIWPFNLAHSWHLQLVIFWVATTWLGAGIYIVPRVLRREPVRQGILVDVLFWALIFVVGGSMLGEWLTDLGVLNKNWWLFGNRGWEYLELGKFWQYLLIAAMVLWIVMLMRGFVPAMRRKDNQPRTRLVTMLFLGAIAVPAFYCASIFIMPDSHVTFADYWRWWIVHLWVEGIFEAFAVILTGWLLVDMKLTTIKSTIRALYFQLILLLGSGVVGTGHHYFWMGDHSLWLALGASFSALEIVPLSLLVWEAYTHYRVYQDTYHNFPYKTTFIFLMWTGIWNTLGAGALGFLINAPAINYFEHGTQWTAAHAHGSMAGVYGMFSIAIILYVLRNVTVKEFWTAKMEKAIRWSAWLLNIGLAGMVFATLMPVGQLQLADALKYGYWHARQMSFYHEKLISLILWGRMPWDLIFTAGVIILLVVCWKALFHLKKADNQAAAAEYERFAAAETKSQVNEIDE
;
A
#
# COMPACT_ATOMS: atom_id res chain seq x y z
N MET A 1 -4.21 -16.66 -9.86
CA MET A 1 -3.73 -15.84 -10.99
C MET A 1 -3.09 -14.55 -10.53
N ALA A 2 -3.73 -13.77 -9.66
CA ALA A 2 -3.11 -12.57 -9.10
C ALA A 2 -1.86 -12.87 -8.23
N ASP A 3 -1.71 -14.09 -7.77
CA ASP A 3 -0.56 -14.53 -6.98
C ASP A 3 0.69 -14.82 -7.83
N TYR A 4 0.51 -15.05 -9.14
CA TYR A 4 1.59 -15.24 -10.12
C TYR A 4 1.26 -14.56 -11.42
N GLY A 5 1.98 -13.49 -11.71
CA GLY A 5 1.68 -12.62 -12.82
C GLY A 5 0.53 -11.66 -12.51
N THR A 6 0.10 -10.95 -13.54
CA THR A 6 -0.95 -9.94 -13.42
C THR A 6 -2.07 -10.21 -14.43
N TYR A 7 -3.24 -9.65 -14.15
CA TYR A 7 -4.34 -9.56 -15.09
C TYR A 7 -4.82 -8.11 -15.12
N LEU A 8 -4.87 -7.51 -16.30
CA LEU A 8 -5.06 -6.06 -16.46
C LEU A 8 -4.07 -5.23 -15.63
N GLY A 9 -2.82 -5.71 -15.49
CA GLY A 9 -1.77 -5.06 -14.72
C GLY A 9 -1.88 -5.21 -13.19
N ASN A 10 -2.96 -5.80 -12.67
CA ASN A 10 -3.17 -6.02 -11.24
C ASN A 10 -2.74 -7.43 -10.82
N GLY A 11 -2.01 -7.54 -9.72
CA GLY A 11 -1.54 -8.80 -9.16
C GLY A 11 -0.05 -8.78 -8.82
N ALA A 12 0.55 -9.96 -8.68
CA ALA A 12 1.98 -10.10 -8.39
C ALA A 12 2.83 -9.87 -9.65
N TYR A 13 3.95 -9.18 -9.50
CA TYR A 13 4.77 -8.77 -10.65
C TYR A 13 5.77 -9.82 -11.10
N LEU A 14 5.89 -10.92 -10.40
CA LEU A 14 6.65 -12.09 -10.88
C LEU A 14 5.74 -12.96 -11.78
N GLY A 15 6.10 -13.08 -13.04
CA GLY A 15 5.31 -13.78 -14.05
C GLY A 15 4.68 -12.84 -15.08
N PRO A 16 3.98 -13.40 -16.10
CA PRO A 16 3.45 -12.62 -17.21
C PRO A 16 2.26 -11.76 -16.79
N ASP A 17 1.99 -10.71 -17.54
CA ASP A 17 0.64 -10.16 -17.59
C ASP A 17 -0.20 -11.01 -18.56
N TYR A 18 -1.19 -11.71 -18.02
CA TYR A 18 -2.00 -12.66 -18.80
C TYR A 18 -2.88 -11.99 -19.85
N THR A 19 -3.26 -10.70 -19.66
CA THR A 19 -3.96 -9.94 -20.69
C THR A 19 -3.05 -9.68 -21.88
N ALA A 20 -1.86 -9.16 -21.63
CA ALA A 20 -0.88 -8.85 -22.66
C ALA A 20 -0.34 -10.11 -23.36
N GLN A 21 -0.01 -11.14 -22.58
CA GLN A 21 0.49 -12.40 -23.14
C GLN A 21 -0.58 -13.10 -23.99
N ALA A 22 -1.83 -13.17 -23.51
CA ALA A 22 -2.91 -13.76 -24.27
C ALA A 22 -3.17 -13.00 -25.59
N LEU A 23 -3.12 -11.67 -25.57
CA LEU A 23 -3.25 -10.85 -26.75
C LEU A 23 -2.16 -11.20 -27.76
N HIS A 24 -0.89 -11.18 -27.36
CA HIS A 24 0.24 -11.51 -28.22
C HIS A 24 0.13 -12.92 -28.82
N VAL A 25 -0.14 -13.94 -28.00
CA VAL A 25 -0.26 -15.34 -28.49
C VAL A 25 -1.46 -15.52 -29.41
N TYR A 26 -2.57 -14.84 -29.13
CA TYR A 26 -3.76 -14.82 -29.97
C TYR A 26 -3.47 -14.27 -31.38
N LEU A 27 -2.76 -13.14 -31.47
CA LEU A 27 -2.31 -12.56 -32.75
C LEU A 27 -1.43 -13.53 -33.55
N GLN A 28 -0.48 -14.18 -32.87
CA GLN A 28 0.37 -15.20 -33.48
C GLN A 28 -0.43 -16.32 -34.13
N GLY A 29 -1.50 -16.78 -33.52
CA GLY A 29 -2.42 -17.77 -34.07
C GLY A 29 -3.12 -17.26 -35.35
N MET A 30 -3.56 -15.99 -35.35
CA MET A 30 -4.17 -15.37 -36.52
C MET A 30 -3.16 -15.19 -37.68
N TYR A 31 -1.92 -14.79 -37.37
CA TYR A 31 -0.85 -14.68 -38.37
C TYR A 31 -0.58 -16.02 -39.07
N ARG A 32 -0.52 -17.11 -38.29
CA ARG A 32 -0.34 -18.48 -38.82
C ARG A 32 -1.51 -18.90 -39.73
N TYR A 33 -2.74 -18.56 -39.34
CA TYR A 33 -3.92 -18.83 -40.15
C TYR A 33 -3.84 -18.14 -41.52
N TYR A 34 -3.58 -16.82 -41.55
CA TYR A 34 -3.47 -16.08 -42.79
C TYR A 34 -2.27 -16.48 -43.66
N ALA A 35 -1.11 -16.72 -43.03
CA ALA A 35 0.07 -17.18 -43.77
C ALA A 35 -0.20 -18.49 -44.50
N LYS A 36 -0.86 -19.45 -43.85
CA LYS A 36 -1.24 -20.72 -44.45
C LYS A 36 -2.34 -20.56 -45.52
N THR A 37 -3.37 -19.76 -45.23
CA THR A 37 -4.55 -19.63 -46.12
C THR A 37 -4.21 -18.82 -47.38
N LEU A 38 -3.43 -17.74 -47.26
CA LEU A 38 -3.15 -16.83 -48.41
C LEU A 38 -1.92 -17.26 -49.19
N TYR A 39 -0.91 -17.86 -48.55
CA TYR A 39 0.39 -18.12 -49.17
C TYR A 39 0.85 -19.58 -49.09
N GLY A 40 0.13 -20.45 -48.42
CA GLY A 40 0.52 -21.86 -48.24
C GLY A 40 1.80 -22.09 -47.44
N LYS A 41 2.35 -21.05 -46.79
CA LYS A 41 3.63 -21.06 -46.10
C LYS A 41 3.48 -20.77 -44.60
N SER A 42 4.51 -21.09 -43.82
CA SER A 42 4.58 -20.60 -42.41
C SER A 42 4.89 -19.10 -42.40
N PHE A 43 4.36 -18.37 -41.40
CA PHE A 43 4.50 -16.91 -41.29
C PHE A 43 5.97 -16.45 -41.38
N ASN A 44 6.87 -17.12 -40.70
CA ASN A 44 8.32 -16.78 -40.70
C ASN A 44 9.05 -17.04 -42.05
N LYS A 45 8.40 -17.74 -42.99
CA LYS A 45 8.94 -17.98 -44.34
C LYS A 45 8.41 -17.01 -45.39
N LEU A 46 7.58 -16.05 -44.96
CA LEU A 46 7.03 -15.01 -45.83
C LEU A 46 8.02 -13.85 -45.97
N THR A 47 7.92 -13.12 -47.08
CA THR A 47 8.63 -11.84 -47.20
C THR A 47 8.15 -10.82 -46.21
N THR A 48 8.97 -9.83 -45.87
CA THR A 48 8.57 -8.75 -44.94
C THR A 48 7.29 -8.06 -45.37
N LEU A 49 7.11 -7.78 -46.65
CA LEU A 49 5.87 -7.17 -47.18
C LEU A 49 4.64 -8.04 -46.92
N GLN A 50 4.75 -9.36 -47.10
CA GLN A 50 3.66 -10.30 -46.86
C GLN A 50 3.33 -10.38 -45.35
N GLN A 51 4.38 -10.39 -44.50
CA GLN A 51 4.20 -10.38 -43.05
C GLN A 51 3.50 -9.12 -42.58
N GLU A 52 3.94 -7.94 -43.00
CA GLU A 52 3.32 -6.66 -42.63
C GLU A 52 1.89 -6.54 -43.20
N GLY A 53 1.60 -7.05 -44.39
CA GLY A 53 0.26 -7.14 -44.94
C GLY A 53 -0.68 -7.98 -44.06
N ILE A 54 -0.21 -9.14 -43.56
CA ILE A 54 -0.99 -9.97 -42.61
C ILE A 54 -1.18 -9.25 -41.27
N LYS A 55 -0.12 -8.65 -40.71
CA LYS A 55 -0.21 -7.90 -39.46
C LYS A 55 -1.24 -6.75 -39.58
N GLY A 56 -1.22 -5.99 -40.68
CA GLY A 56 -2.17 -4.94 -40.95
C GLY A 56 -3.61 -5.46 -40.97
N LYS A 57 -3.86 -6.54 -41.71
CA LYS A 57 -5.17 -7.18 -41.79
C LYS A 57 -5.67 -7.67 -40.41
N VAL A 58 -4.83 -8.31 -39.64
CA VAL A 58 -5.16 -8.79 -38.29
C VAL A 58 -5.45 -7.62 -37.36
N LYS A 59 -4.66 -6.56 -37.41
CA LYS A 59 -4.86 -5.34 -36.62
C LYS A 59 -6.24 -4.70 -36.87
N GLU A 60 -6.65 -4.61 -38.13
CA GLU A 60 -7.99 -4.12 -38.45
C GLU A 60 -9.09 -5.06 -37.95
N GLU A 61 -8.92 -6.36 -38.14
CA GLU A 61 -9.93 -7.37 -37.83
C GLU A 61 -10.24 -7.48 -36.32
N ILE A 62 -9.22 -7.42 -35.45
CA ILE A 62 -9.41 -7.49 -34.00
C ILE A 62 -10.09 -6.24 -33.42
N ARG A 63 -9.98 -5.09 -34.10
CA ARG A 63 -10.63 -3.84 -33.68
C ARG A 63 -12.14 -3.84 -33.88
N VAL A 64 -12.65 -4.67 -34.79
CA VAL A 64 -14.10 -4.74 -35.08
C VAL A 64 -14.82 -5.41 -33.93
N ASN A 65 -15.76 -4.69 -33.33
CA ASN A 65 -16.62 -5.23 -32.27
C ASN A 65 -17.72 -6.10 -32.86
N ARG A 66 -17.66 -7.39 -32.57
CA ARG A 66 -18.63 -8.41 -33.02
C ARG A 66 -19.45 -8.96 -31.86
N TYR A 67 -19.49 -8.25 -30.73
CA TYR A 67 -20.33 -8.62 -29.59
C TYR A 67 -21.79 -8.16 -29.84
N ASN A 68 -22.71 -9.12 -29.79
CA ASN A 68 -24.14 -8.85 -29.82
C ASN A 68 -24.65 -8.75 -28.36
N ALA A 69 -24.95 -7.54 -27.92
CA ALA A 69 -25.43 -7.30 -26.57
C ALA A 69 -26.83 -7.89 -26.29
N LYS A 70 -27.67 -8.06 -27.34
CA LYS A 70 -29.03 -8.61 -27.21
C LYS A 70 -28.98 -10.10 -26.91
N ASP A 71 -28.17 -10.83 -27.64
CA ASP A 71 -28.07 -12.29 -27.53
C ASP A 71 -26.93 -12.67 -26.53
N LYS A 72 -26.13 -11.70 -26.06
CA LYS A 72 -24.96 -11.87 -25.21
C LYS A 72 -23.90 -12.80 -25.81
N GLU A 73 -23.77 -12.77 -27.14
CA GLU A 73 -22.86 -13.62 -27.90
C GLU A 73 -21.74 -12.83 -28.55
N LEU A 74 -20.54 -13.41 -28.59
CA LEU A 74 -19.39 -12.91 -29.31
C LEU A 74 -19.14 -13.79 -30.54
N THR A 75 -19.35 -13.25 -31.72
CA THR A 75 -19.04 -13.94 -32.98
C THR A 75 -17.56 -13.74 -33.35
N LEU A 76 -16.88 -14.83 -33.66
CA LEU A 76 -15.50 -14.81 -34.11
C LEU A 76 -15.38 -15.13 -35.60
N THR A 77 -14.48 -14.47 -36.31
CA THR A 77 -14.08 -14.84 -37.66
C THR A 77 -13.31 -16.16 -37.68
N LYS A 78 -13.13 -16.77 -38.84
CA LYS A 78 -12.30 -17.98 -38.98
C LYS A 78 -10.91 -17.78 -38.49
N ALA A 79 -10.28 -16.61 -38.77
CA ALA A 79 -8.95 -16.27 -38.28
C ALA A 79 -8.92 -16.08 -36.75
N GLN A 80 -9.92 -15.39 -36.19
CA GLN A 80 -10.08 -15.22 -34.74
C GLN A 80 -10.28 -16.56 -34.03
N THR A 81 -11.11 -17.46 -34.59
CA THR A 81 -11.29 -18.82 -34.07
C THR A 81 -9.98 -19.61 -34.09
N ALA A 82 -9.20 -19.52 -35.18
CA ALA A 82 -7.88 -20.15 -35.25
C ALA A 82 -6.90 -19.57 -34.23
N GLY A 83 -6.93 -18.25 -34.02
CA GLY A 83 -6.18 -17.57 -32.98
C GLY A 83 -6.52 -18.07 -31.58
N TYR A 84 -7.82 -18.19 -31.25
CA TYR A 84 -8.28 -18.73 -29.97
C TYR A 84 -7.86 -20.20 -29.76
N GLN A 85 -8.00 -21.03 -30.79
CA GLN A 85 -7.55 -22.43 -30.72
C GLN A 85 -6.02 -22.54 -30.50
N TYR A 86 -5.25 -21.63 -31.12
CA TYR A 86 -3.82 -21.56 -30.88
C TYR A 86 -3.48 -21.15 -29.44
N LEU A 87 -4.18 -20.15 -28.90
CA LEU A 87 -4.08 -19.70 -27.51
C LEU A 87 -4.42 -20.83 -26.53
N LEU A 88 -5.50 -21.58 -26.78
CA LEU A 88 -5.92 -22.73 -25.98
C LEU A 88 -4.83 -23.83 -25.96
N LYS A 89 -4.26 -24.13 -27.12
CA LYS A 89 -3.15 -25.10 -27.23
C LYS A 89 -1.91 -24.59 -26.48
N TYR A 90 -1.62 -23.30 -26.56
CA TYR A 90 -0.50 -22.69 -25.87
C TYR A 90 -0.62 -22.85 -24.34
N TYR A 91 -1.74 -22.45 -23.74
CA TYR A 91 -1.93 -22.54 -22.29
C TYR A 91 -2.09 -24.00 -21.80
N ARG A 92 -2.74 -24.87 -22.56
CA ARG A 92 -2.76 -26.30 -22.21
C ARG A 92 -1.36 -26.88 -22.13
N LYS A 93 -0.49 -26.55 -23.08
CA LYS A 93 0.92 -26.97 -23.04
C LYS A 93 1.66 -26.33 -21.85
N ALA A 94 1.50 -25.02 -21.68
CA ALA A 94 2.19 -24.26 -20.64
C ALA A 94 1.83 -24.73 -19.23
N PHE A 95 0.54 -24.79 -18.90
CA PHE A 95 0.09 -25.13 -17.53
C PHE A 95 0.21 -26.60 -17.19
N ILE A 96 0.16 -27.51 -18.16
CA ILE A 96 0.19 -28.95 -17.90
C ILE A 96 1.59 -29.53 -18.08
N ASN A 97 2.31 -29.12 -19.13
CA ASN A 97 3.56 -29.80 -19.52
C ASN A 97 4.82 -28.98 -19.26
N ASN A 98 4.73 -27.64 -19.29
CA ASN A 98 5.89 -26.78 -19.18
C ASN A 98 5.53 -25.39 -18.64
N PRO A 99 5.39 -25.23 -17.32
CA PRO A 99 5.11 -23.91 -16.69
C PRO A 99 6.14 -22.85 -17.06
N LYS A 100 7.41 -23.20 -17.27
CA LYS A 100 8.46 -22.27 -17.68
C LYS A 100 8.15 -21.57 -19.00
N GLN A 101 7.33 -22.16 -19.86
CA GLN A 101 6.92 -21.54 -21.13
C GLN A 101 6.10 -20.26 -20.91
N VAL A 102 5.37 -20.15 -19.83
CA VAL A 102 4.62 -18.95 -19.42
C VAL A 102 5.35 -18.15 -18.34
N GLY A 103 6.63 -18.45 -18.10
CA GLY A 103 7.43 -17.77 -17.10
C GLY A 103 7.13 -18.17 -15.66
N LEU A 104 6.42 -19.27 -15.44
CA LEU A 104 6.12 -19.76 -14.09
C LEU A 104 7.19 -20.78 -13.66
N PRO A 105 7.67 -20.74 -12.41
CA PRO A 105 8.51 -21.79 -11.85
C PRO A 105 7.83 -23.15 -11.87
N ASP A 106 8.62 -24.22 -11.91
CA ASP A 106 8.14 -25.60 -12.09
C ASP A 106 7.11 -26.07 -11.07
N ASN A 107 7.17 -25.52 -9.86
CA ASN A 107 6.33 -25.98 -8.74
C ASN A 107 5.10 -25.10 -8.46
N MET A 108 4.92 -24.04 -9.21
CA MET A 108 3.88 -23.04 -8.95
C MET A 108 2.45 -23.52 -9.14
N ILE A 109 2.22 -24.54 -9.96
CA ILE A 109 0.87 -25.01 -10.29
C ILE A 109 0.66 -26.44 -9.74
N LYS A 110 1.63 -26.96 -8.99
CA LYS A 110 1.58 -28.29 -8.44
C LYS A 110 1.19 -28.26 -6.96
N ASN A 111 0.31 -29.16 -6.57
CA ASN A 111 0.02 -29.42 -5.16
C ASN A 111 1.16 -30.26 -4.51
N ARG A 112 1.05 -30.53 -3.21
CA ARG A 112 2.02 -31.36 -2.46
C ARG A 112 2.23 -32.75 -3.04
N THR A 113 1.25 -33.30 -3.76
CA THR A 113 1.33 -34.61 -4.41
C THR A 113 1.97 -34.54 -5.79
N ASN A 114 2.59 -33.41 -6.13
CA ASN A 114 3.19 -33.14 -7.43
C ASN A 114 2.21 -33.18 -8.62
N GLU A 115 0.91 -33.03 -8.32
CA GLU A 115 -0.15 -32.94 -9.31
C GLU A 115 -0.46 -31.50 -9.68
N TYR A 116 -0.70 -31.22 -10.97
CA TYR A 116 -1.13 -29.91 -11.40
C TYR A 116 -2.51 -29.56 -10.85
N MET A 117 -2.65 -28.44 -10.15
CA MET A 117 -3.92 -27.95 -9.62
C MET A 117 -4.87 -27.47 -10.71
N VAL A 118 -4.32 -27.06 -11.86
CA VAL A 118 -5.09 -26.60 -13.03
C VAL A 118 -5.07 -27.71 -14.09
N LYS A 119 -6.13 -28.54 -14.15
CA LYS A 119 -6.27 -29.66 -15.07
C LYS A 119 -7.54 -29.55 -15.92
N GLY A 120 -7.53 -30.18 -17.12
CA GLY A 120 -8.70 -30.35 -17.97
C GLY A 120 -9.47 -29.08 -18.22
N ASN A 121 -10.77 -29.05 -18.00
CA ASN A 121 -11.64 -27.90 -18.25
C ASN A 121 -11.25 -26.61 -17.52
N LYS A 122 -10.50 -26.68 -16.42
CA LYS A 122 -10.03 -25.48 -15.73
C LYS A 122 -9.03 -24.67 -16.57
N VAL A 123 -8.16 -25.33 -17.33
CA VAL A 123 -7.23 -24.64 -18.24
C VAL A 123 -8.01 -23.94 -19.36
N ASP A 124 -9.06 -24.59 -19.87
CA ASP A 124 -9.88 -24.05 -20.91
C ASP A 124 -10.67 -22.83 -20.41
N GLN A 125 -11.22 -22.91 -19.21
CA GLN A 125 -11.91 -21.79 -18.55
C GLN A 125 -10.95 -20.61 -18.29
N LEU A 126 -9.74 -20.87 -17.80
CA LEU A 126 -8.72 -19.83 -17.64
C LEU A 126 -8.32 -19.21 -18.98
N THR A 127 -8.15 -20.04 -20.02
CA THR A 127 -7.82 -19.55 -21.36
C THR A 127 -8.94 -18.66 -21.91
N ALA A 128 -10.19 -19.05 -21.71
CA ALA A 128 -11.34 -18.24 -22.10
C ALA A 128 -11.37 -16.89 -21.36
N PHE A 129 -11.04 -16.89 -20.08
CA PHE A 129 -10.92 -15.67 -19.29
C PHE A 129 -9.76 -14.77 -19.76
N PHE A 130 -8.60 -15.34 -20.05
CA PHE A 130 -7.48 -14.59 -20.61
C PHE A 130 -7.77 -14.05 -22.00
N PHE A 131 -8.46 -14.86 -22.84
CA PHE A 131 -8.94 -14.41 -24.14
C PHE A 131 -9.94 -13.26 -24.03
N TRP A 132 -10.85 -13.31 -23.06
CA TRP A 132 -11.75 -12.19 -22.79
C TRP A 132 -10.98 -10.91 -22.48
N GLY A 133 -9.93 -10.94 -21.67
CA GLY A 133 -9.04 -9.81 -21.42
C GLY A 133 -8.34 -9.32 -22.69
N ALA A 134 -7.80 -10.23 -23.51
CA ALA A 134 -7.19 -9.90 -24.80
C ALA A 134 -8.19 -9.25 -25.76
N TRP A 135 -9.43 -9.74 -25.80
CA TRP A 135 -10.51 -9.15 -26.58
C TRP A 135 -10.89 -7.76 -26.08
N LEU A 136 -11.08 -7.57 -24.79
CA LEU A 136 -11.37 -6.26 -24.18
C LEU A 136 -10.28 -5.23 -24.49
N SER A 137 -9.03 -5.66 -24.51
CA SER A 137 -7.86 -4.79 -24.70
C SER A 137 -7.63 -4.42 -26.18
N SER A 138 -8.15 -5.19 -27.13
CA SER A 138 -7.92 -4.97 -28.56
C SER A 138 -9.16 -4.52 -29.34
N THR A 139 -10.36 -4.85 -28.91
CA THR A 139 -11.59 -4.54 -29.63
C THR A 139 -12.11 -3.14 -29.29
N ASN A 140 -12.47 -2.36 -30.30
CA ASN A 140 -13.02 -1.02 -30.09
C ASN A 140 -14.39 -1.07 -29.40
N ARG A 141 -14.62 -0.14 -28.51
CA ARG A 141 -15.96 0.12 -27.95
C ARG A 141 -16.91 0.53 -29.08
N LEU A 142 -18.20 0.21 -28.93
CA LEU A 142 -19.21 0.63 -29.88
C LEU A 142 -19.20 2.16 -30.06
N GLY A 143 -19.07 2.61 -31.30
CA GLY A 143 -19.00 4.04 -31.65
C GLY A 143 -17.71 4.77 -31.18
N ARG A 144 -16.64 4.05 -30.85
CA ARG A 144 -15.36 4.63 -30.42
C ARG A 144 -14.21 4.03 -31.22
N SER A 145 -13.08 4.76 -31.26
CA SER A 145 -11.84 4.34 -31.91
C SER A 145 -10.80 3.77 -30.92
N TYR A 146 -11.19 3.42 -29.70
CA TYR A 146 -10.35 2.86 -28.68
C TYR A 146 -11.04 1.67 -27.98
N SER A 147 -10.22 0.78 -27.40
CA SER A 147 -10.68 -0.46 -26.77
C SER A 147 -11.37 -0.22 -25.42
N TYR A 148 -11.90 -1.30 -24.84
CA TYR A 148 -12.53 -1.25 -23.51
C TYR A 148 -11.55 -0.93 -22.39
N THR A 149 -10.25 -1.13 -22.62
CA THR A 149 -9.16 -0.81 -21.69
C THR A 149 -8.38 0.45 -22.08
N ASN A 150 -8.96 1.36 -22.89
CA ASN A 150 -8.29 2.56 -23.41
C ASN A 150 -7.01 2.22 -24.23
N ASN A 151 -7.02 1.12 -24.98
CA ASN A 151 -5.89 0.55 -25.74
C ASN A 151 -4.73 0.05 -24.86
N TRP A 152 -4.93 -0.16 -23.57
CA TRP A 152 -3.93 -0.85 -22.75
C TRP A 152 -4.10 -2.38 -22.92
N PRO A 153 -3.03 -3.18 -22.91
CA PRO A 153 -1.61 -2.83 -22.80
C PRO A 153 -1.00 -2.32 -24.10
N TYR A 154 0.13 -1.62 -24.00
CA TYR A 154 0.88 -1.17 -25.18
C TYR A 154 1.38 -2.36 -26.00
N ASP A 155 0.97 -2.41 -27.27
CA ASP A 155 1.35 -3.45 -28.24
C ASP A 155 1.14 -2.93 -29.67
N LEU A 156 2.26 -2.70 -30.38
CA LEU A 156 2.21 -2.21 -31.76
C LEU A 156 1.63 -3.21 -32.74
N GLU A 157 1.76 -4.52 -32.48
CA GLU A 157 1.20 -5.58 -33.34
C GLU A 157 -0.31 -5.65 -33.23
N ALA A 158 -0.87 -5.38 -32.04
CA ALA A 158 -2.32 -5.22 -31.82
C ALA A 158 -2.85 -3.84 -32.24
N GLY A 159 -1.96 -2.89 -32.50
CA GLY A 159 -2.32 -1.49 -32.70
C GLY A 159 -2.73 -0.79 -31.40
N ASN A 160 -2.36 -1.34 -30.26
CA ASN A 160 -2.60 -0.74 -28.96
C ASN A 160 -1.55 0.34 -28.71
N VAL A 161 -1.92 1.56 -28.98
CA VAL A 161 -1.13 2.77 -28.70
C VAL A 161 -1.93 3.69 -27.79
N MET A 162 -1.21 4.46 -27.00
CA MET A 162 -1.82 5.45 -26.09
C MET A 162 -2.73 6.41 -26.88
N THR A 163 -3.89 6.68 -26.34
CA THR A 163 -4.82 7.64 -26.98
C THR A 163 -4.29 9.07 -26.86
N PRO A 164 -4.44 9.95 -27.88
CA PRO A 164 -4.04 11.35 -27.78
C PRO A 164 -4.68 12.08 -26.59
N LYS A 165 -5.88 11.68 -26.18
CA LYS A 165 -6.56 12.20 -24.98
C LYS A 165 -5.78 11.97 -23.70
N ALA A 166 -5.09 10.83 -23.54
CA ALA A 166 -4.29 10.57 -22.35
C ALA A 166 -3.16 11.61 -22.21
N MET A 167 -2.52 12.01 -23.34
CA MET A 167 -1.48 13.04 -23.31
C MET A 167 -2.03 14.41 -22.92
N THR A 168 -3.17 14.82 -23.51
CA THR A 168 -3.83 16.09 -23.15
C THR A 168 -4.20 16.13 -21.67
N TRP A 169 -4.78 15.05 -21.15
CA TRP A 169 -5.17 14.97 -19.75
C TRP A 169 -3.96 14.89 -18.81
N THR A 170 -2.83 14.34 -19.24
CA THR A 170 -1.56 14.42 -18.49
C THR A 170 -1.10 15.86 -18.33
N GLY A 171 -1.11 16.64 -19.42
CA GLY A 171 -0.79 18.07 -19.34
C GLY A 171 -1.73 18.85 -18.40
N ILE A 172 -3.02 18.55 -18.45
CA ILE A 172 -4.02 19.12 -17.53
C ILE A 172 -3.73 18.68 -16.08
N SER A 173 -3.39 17.42 -15.85
CA SER A 173 -3.05 16.90 -14.52
C SER A 173 -1.85 17.63 -13.91
N VAL A 174 -0.78 17.84 -14.69
CA VAL A 174 0.38 18.62 -14.25
C VAL A 174 0.00 20.06 -13.91
N ALA A 175 -0.79 20.72 -14.77
CA ALA A 175 -1.25 22.07 -14.52
C ALA A 175 -2.11 22.18 -13.25
N LEU A 176 -3.03 21.23 -13.04
CA LEU A 176 -3.86 21.18 -11.84
C LEU A 176 -3.02 20.94 -10.56
N LEU A 177 -2.02 20.08 -10.62
CA LEU A 177 -1.12 19.84 -9.49
C LEU A 177 -0.34 21.12 -9.12
N VAL A 178 0.31 21.74 -10.10
CA VAL A 178 1.07 22.99 -9.87
C VAL A 178 0.17 24.09 -9.32
N MET A 179 -1.01 24.27 -9.91
CA MET A 179 -2.00 25.24 -9.43
C MET A 179 -2.48 24.92 -8.02
N GLY A 180 -2.76 23.65 -7.73
CA GLY A 180 -3.19 23.20 -6.39
C GLY A 180 -2.13 23.46 -5.32
N VAL A 181 -0.87 23.13 -5.59
CA VAL A 181 0.27 23.45 -4.70
C VAL A 181 0.39 24.96 -4.47
N ALA A 182 0.30 25.76 -5.54
CA ALA A 182 0.37 27.23 -5.43
C ALA A 182 -0.79 27.78 -4.57
N ILE A 183 -2.01 27.27 -4.77
CA ILE A 183 -3.18 27.65 -3.95
C ILE A 183 -2.97 27.23 -2.49
N ALA A 184 -2.48 26.02 -2.24
CA ALA A 184 -2.23 25.54 -0.88
C ALA A 184 -1.22 26.42 -0.13
N ILE A 185 -0.10 26.79 -0.78
CA ILE A 185 0.91 27.70 -0.22
C ILE A 185 0.32 29.10 0.00
N TRP A 186 -0.47 29.60 -0.96
CA TRP A 186 -1.13 30.90 -0.83
C TRP A 186 -2.12 30.94 0.34
N VAL A 187 -2.97 29.90 0.49
CA VAL A 187 -3.91 29.77 1.59
C VAL A 187 -3.17 29.75 2.92
N GLN A 188 -2.09 28.94 3.03
CA GLN A 188 -1.28 28.88 4.22
C GLN A 188 -0.71 30.25 4.61
N LYS A 189 -0.12 30.97 3.67
CA LYS A 189 0.44 32.31 3.93
C LYS A 189 -0.63 33.35 4.27
N LYS A 190 -1.75 33.34 3.53
CA LYS A 190 -2.84 34.32 3.71
C LYS A 190 -3.49 34.21 5.08
N TYR A 191 -3.68 32.99 5.57
CA TYR A 191 -4.38 32.73 6.82
C TYR A 191 -3.45 32.47 8.01
N ASN A 192 -2.13 32.68 7.85
CA ASN A 192 -1.12 32.45 8.88
C ASN A 192 -1.37 31.14 9.63
N PHE A 193 -1.41 30.01 8.88
CA PHE A 193 -1.53 28.70 9.52
C PHE A 193 -0.28 28.36 10.36
N GLU A 194 0.87 28.95 10.05
CA GLU A 194 2.05 28.89 10.88
C GLU A 194 1.81 29.72 12.14
N SER A 195 1.87 29.10 13.30
CA SER A 195 2.03 29.85 14.53
C SER A 195 3.38 30.57 14.43
N LYS A 196 3.40 31.91 14.69
CA LYS A 196 4.67 32.56 15.02
C LYS A 196 5.30 31.69 16.08
N ALA A 197 6.57 31.35 15.94
CA ALA A 197 7.35 30.53 16.88
C ALA A 197 7.48 31.22 18.25
N GLN A 198 6.38 31.75 18.76
CA GLN A 198 6.21 32.18 20.11
C GLN A 198 6.01 30.93 20.93
N TYR A 199 7.14 30.39 21.33
CA TYR A 199 7.24 29.28 22.24
C TYR A 199 6.30 29.57 23.44
N GLN A 200 5.36 28.67 23.69
CA GLN A 200 4.54 28.75 24.91
C GLN A 200 5.45 28.44 26.10
N LYS A 201 6.16 29.47 26.59
CA LYS A 201 7.05 29.37 27.76
C LYS A 201 6.35 28.84 29.01
N ASP A 202 5.04 29.00 29.05
CA ASP A 202 4.22 28.75 30.25
C ASP A 202 3.58 27.37 30.31
N VAL A 203 3.63 26.56 29.24
CA VAL A 203 3.12 25.19 29.28
C VAL A 203 4.30 24.21 29.34
N PRO A 204 4.49 23.54 30.48
CA PRO A 204 5.61 22.61 30.66
C PRO A 204 5.49 21.46 29.66
N ILE A 205 6.64 21.06 29.10
CA ILE A 205 6.74 19.80 28.36
C ILE A 205 6.42 18.67 29.33
N ILE A 206 5.74 17.67 28.80
CA ILE A 206 5.54 16.44 29.56
C ILE A 206 6.90 15.77 29.67
N GLU A 207 7.45 15.79 30.90
CA GLU A 207 8.68 15.09 31.21
C GLU A 207 8.44 13.58 31.25
N PRO A 208 8.85 12.81 30.24
CA PRO A 208 8.54 11.39 30.18
C PRO A 208 9.07 10.61 31.40
N ASP A 209 10.16 11.07 31.99
CA ASP A 209 10.82 10.36 33.09
C ASP A 209 10.00 10.35 34.38
N THR A 210 9.27 11.42 34.64
CA THR A 210 8.43 11.60 35.87
C THR A 210 6.96 11.31 35.63
N LEU A 211 6.51 11.21 34.37
CA LEU A 211 5.10 10.97 34.03
C LEU A 211 4.61 9.63 34.59
N PRO A 212 3.62 9.61 35.49
CA PRO A 212 2.97 8.38 35.91
C PRO A 212 2.09 7.83 34.79
N ILE A 213 1.95 6.51 34.73
CA ILE A 213 1.21 5.81 33.68
C ILE A 213 0.13 4.91 34.24
N THR A 214 -0.92 4.71 33.44
CA THR A 214 -2.02 3.81 33.82
C THR A 214 -1.72 2.34 33.42
N THR A 215 -2.57 1.43 33.94
CA THR A 215 -2.46 0.00 33.63
C THR A 215 -2.64 -0.29 32.15
N SER A 216 -3.59 0.35 31.46
CA SER A 216 -3.78 0.16 30.00
C SER A 216 -2.59 0.69 29.20
N GLN A 217 -2.05 1.85 29.56
CA GLN A 217 -0.87 2.40 28.92
C GLN A 217 0.35 1.49 29.04
N ARG A 218 0.61 0.97 30.25
CA ARG A 218 1.69 0.01 30.45
C ARG A 218 1.55 -1.23 29.57
N LYS A 219 0.35 -1.72 29.39
CA LYS A 219 0.05 -2.91 28.57
C LYS A 219 0.19 -2.69 27.07
N THR A 220 0.22 -1.45 26.58
CA THR A 220 0.44 -1.19 25.14
C THR A 220 1.82 -1.60 24.65
N ALA A 221 2.82 -1.65 25.54
CA ALA A 221 4.18 -2.02 25.17
C ALA A 221 4.28 -3.40 24.49
N LYS A 222 3.43 -4.36 24.85
CA LYS A 222 3.42 -5.70 24.23
C LYS A 222 2.94 -5.66 22.76
N TYR A 223 2.06 -4.71 22.39
CA TYR A 223 1.66 -4.51 21.00
C TYR A 223 2.85 -4.08 20.16
N PHE A 224 3.68 -3.18 20.67
CA PHE A 224 4.86 -2.70 19.95
C PHE A 224 5.96 -3.75 19.83
N ALA A 225 6.10 -4.62 20.83
CA ALA A 225 7.00 -5.77 20.73
C ALA A 225 6.51 -6.77 19.65
N LEU A 226 5.20 -7.03 19.58
CA LEU A 226 4.59 -7.85 18.53
C LEU A 226 4.79 -7.21 17.15
N VAL A 227 4.56 -5.90 17.03
CA VAL A 227 4.77 -5.14 15.79
C VAL A 227 6.16 -5.36 15.22
N MET A 228 7.19 -5.31 16.06
CA MET A 228 8.56 -5.51 15.59
C MET A 228 8.83 -6.93 15.10
N VAL A 229 8.16 -7.94 15.66
CA VAL A 229 8.24 -9.32 15.16
C VAL A 229 7.54 -9.42 13.79
N LEU A 230 6.31 -8.90 13.67
CA LEU A 230 5.57 -8.91 12.40
C LEU A 230 6.33 -8.16 11.30
N PHE A 231 6.95 -7.02 11.65
CA PHE A 231 7.75 -6.23 10.73
C PHE A 231 9.00 -7.00 10.27
N LEU A 232 9.72 -7.66 11.17
CA LEU A 232 10.87 -8.49 10.78
C LEU A 232 10.45 -9.64 9.86
N VAL A 233 9.38 -10.36 10.18
CA VAL A 233 8.86 -11.45 9.33
C VAL A 233 8.47 -10.92 7.95
N GLN A 234 7.79 -9.78 7.89
CA GLN A 234 7.40 -9.13 6.63
C GLN A 234 8.62 -8.81 5.75
N ILE A 235 9.71 -8.32 6.34
CA ILE A 235 10.93 -7.99 5.60
C ILE A 235 11.60 -9.25 5.06
N LEU A 236 11.77 -10.28 5.89
CA LEU A 236 12.37 -11.54 5.46
C LEU A 236 11.59 -12.19 4.30
N LEU A 237 10.27 -12.06 4.30
CA LEU A 237 9.43 -12.50 3.17
C LEU A 237 9.65 -11.62 1.94
N GLY A 238 9.83 -10.30 2.11
CA GLY A 238 10.16 -9.38 1.02
C GLY A 238 11.51 -9.69 0.38
N GLU A 239 12.52 -10.00 1.20
CA GLU A 239 13.84 -10.43 0.73
C GLU A 239 13.76 -11.77 -0.03
N LEU A 240 12.98 -12.73 0.48
CA LEU A 240 12.73 -13.99 -0.21
C LEU A 240 12.05 -13.77 -1.57
N MET A 241 11.04 -12.91 -1.63
CA MET A 241 10.38 -12.56 -2.88
C MET A 241 11.33 -11.89 -3.88
N ALA A 242 12.14 -10.93 -3.41
CA ALA A 242 13.13 -10.27 -4.25
C ALA A 242 14.13 -11.27 -4.85
N HIS A 243 14.52 -12.26 -4.06
CA HIS A 243 15.41 -13.33 -4.50
C HIS A 243 14.80 -14.20 -5.61
N TYR A 244 13.50 -14.49 -5.56
CA TYR A 244 12.81 -15.29 -6.60
C TYR A 244 12.78 -14.64 -7.99
N TYR A 245 13.05 -13.34 -8.11
CA TYR A 245 13.24 -12.71 -9.43
C TYR A 245 14.55 -13.11 -10.10
N VAL A 246 15.56 -13.53 -9.36
CA VAL A 246 16.90 -13.85 -9.86
C VAL A 246 17.22 -15.33 -9.80
N GLU A 247 16.70 -16.06 -8.82
CA GLU A 247 16.95 -17.47 -8.59
C GLU A 247 15.72 -18.19 -8.03
N ASN A 248 15.42 -19.40 -8.56
CA ASN A 248 14.27 -20.18 -8.10
C ASN A 248 14.46 -20.82 -6.70
N THR A 249 15.71 -21.02 -6.28
CA THR A 249 16.07 -21.53 -4.96
C THR A 249 16.65 -20.38 -4.12
N PHE A 250 16.56 -20.44 -2.83
CA PHE A 250 17.19 -19.46 -1.96
C PHE A 250 18.62 -19.91 -1.65
N PHE A 251 19.60 -19.44 -2.42
CA PHE A 251 21.01 -19.89 -2.33
C PHE A 251 21.15 -21.42 -2.34
N GLY A 252 20.46 -22.09 -3.26
CA GLY A 252 20.46 -23.56 -3.38
C GLY A 252 19.49 -24.28 -2.43
N ILE A 253 18.86 -23.59 -1.48
CA ILE A 253 17.87 -24.17 -0.58
C ILE A 253 16.48 -24.05 -1.23
N ALA A 254 15.75 -25.17 -1.33
CA ALA A 254 14.44 -25.21 -1.98
C ALA A 254 13.30 -24.63 -1.09
N LEU A 255 13.45 -23.38 -0.64
CA LEU A 255 12.44 -22.69 0.19
C LEU A 255 11.11 -22.49 -0.54
N GLN A 256 11.09 -22.44 -1.87
CA GLN A 256 9.87 -22.37 -2.67
C GLN A 256 8.92 -23.56 -2.44
N ASN A 257 9.39 -24.66 -1.88
CA ASN A 257 8.54 -25.79 -1.53
C ASN A 257 7.73 -25.58 -0.25
N ILE A 258 8.12 -24.61 0.59
CA ILE A 258 7.49 -24.28 1.87
C ILE A 258 6.83 -22.90 1.78
N TRP A 259 7.54 -21.93 1.25
CA TRP A 259 7.11 -20.57 1.00
C TRP A 259 7.28 -20.22 -0.49
N PRO A 260 6.35 -20.68 -1.34
CA PRO A 260 6.35 -20.25 -2.75
C PRO A 260 6.10 -18.75 -2.85
N PHE A 261 6.43 -18.17 -4.00
CA PHE A 261 6.34 -16.72 -4.21
C PHE A 261 4.97 -16.14 -3.87
N ASN A 262 3.88 -16.78 -4.30
CA ASN A 262 2.51 -16.33 -4.04
C ASN A 262 2.22 -16.21 -2.54
N LEU A 263 2.60 -17.21 -1.75
CA LEU A 263 2.39 -17.20 -0.30
C LEU A 263 3.25 -16.14 0.37
N ALA A 264 4.53 -16.04 -0.01
CA ALA A 264 5.42 -14.99 0.48
C ALA A 264 4.89 -13.59 0.15
N HIS A 265 4.34 -13.40 -1.05
CA HIS A 265 3.72 -12.17 -1.50
C HIS A 265 2.46 -11.81 -0.68
N SER A 266 1.51 -12.75 -0.53
CA SER A 266 0.31 -12.53 0.29
C SER A 266 0.66 -12.17 1.73
N TRP A 267 1.57 -12.91 2.36
CA TRP A 267 2.00 -12.64 3.72
C TRP A 267 2.75 -11.30 3.85
N HIS A 268 3.60 -10.96 2.89
CA HIS A 268 4.32 -9.69 2.87
C HIS A 268 3.36 -8.50 2.83
N LEU A 269 2.34 -8.53 1.96
CA LEU A 269 1.35 -7.46 1.83
C LEU A 269 0.44 -7.36 3.06
N GLN A 270 -0.01 -8.49 3.61
CA GLN A 270 -0.87 -8.48 4.79
C GLN A 270 -0.14 -8.03 6.05
N LEU A 271 1.10 -8.49 6.23
CA LEU A 271 1.89 -8.15 7.41
C LEU A 271 2.16 -6.64 7.49
N VAL A 272 2.36 -5.95 6.37
CA VAL A 272 2.56 -4.48 6.42
C VAL A 272 1.32 -3.78 6.97
N ILE A 273 0.12 -4.19 6.56
CA ILE A 273 -1.12 -3.64 7.10
C ILE A 273 -1.29 -4.02 8.57
N PHE A 274 -1.03 -5.27 8.94
CA PHE A 274 -1.19 -5.74 10.31
C PHE A 274 -0.28 -5.01 11.29
N TRP A 275 1.02 -4.85 11.00
CA TRP A 275 1.89 -4.21 11.97
C TRP A 275 1.69 -2.69 12.03
N VAL A 276 1.39 -2.02 10.91
CA VAL A 276 1.02 -0.59 10.91
C VAL A 276 -0.26 -0.38 11.71
N ALA A 277 -1.34 -1.11 11.41
CA ALA A 277 -2.60 -1.00 12.13
C ALA A 277 -2.45 -1.34 13.62
N THR A 278 -1.68 -2.38 13.97
CA THR A 278 -1.41 -2.76 15.37
C THR A 278 -0.71 -1.63 16.13
N THR A 279 0.22 -0.92 15.49
CA THR A 279 0.85 0.25 16.09
C THR A 279 -0.17 1.33 16.42
N TRP A 280 -1.08 1.60 15.50
CA TRP A 280 -2.11 2.64 15.69
C TRP A 280 -3.18 2.23 16.69
N LEU A 281 -3.54 0.93 16.73
CA LEU A 281 -4.39 0.39 17.80
C LEU A 281 -3.75 0.64 19.18
N GLY A 282 -2.47 0.33 19.33
CA GLY A 282 -1.70 0.57 20.54
C GLY A 282 -1.64 2.06 20.91
N ALA A 283 -1.42 2.94 19.94
CA ALA A 283 -1.42 4.39 20.14
C ALA A 283 -2.78 4.91 20.61
N GLY A 284 -3.86 4.49 19.95
CA GLY A 284 -5.22 4.86 20.35
C GLY A 284 -5.52 4.46 21.78
N ILE A 285 -5.17 3.23 22.18
CA ILE A 285 -5.34 2.74 23.56
C ILE A 285 -4.51 3.59 24.53
N TYR A 286 -3.26 3.91 24.18
CA TYR A 286 -2.37 4.75 25.01
C TYR A 286 -2.94 6.15 25.26
N ILE A 287 -3.62 6.74 24.27
CA ILE A 287 -4.20 8.09 24.35
C ILE A 287 -5.46 8.13 25.24
N VAL A 288 -6.24 7.05 25.33
CA VAL A 288 -7.53 7.01 26.06
C VAL A 288 -7.45 7.56 27.47
N PRO A 289 -6.55 7.11 28.37
CA PRO A 289 -6.49 7.64 29.74
C PRO A 289 -6.10 9.12 29.80
N ARG A 290 -5.29 9.60 28.86
CA ARG A 290 -4.85 11.00 28.77
C ARG A 290 -6.01 11.92 28.39
N VAL A 291 -6.85 11.47 27.44
CA VAL A 291 -8.04 12.19 27.00
C VAL A 291 -9.12 12.19 28.07
N LEU A 292 -9.38 11.05 28.69
CA LEU A 292 -10.37 10.90 29.75
C LEU A 292 -9.88 11.51 31.08
N ARG A 293 -8.57 11.69 31.25
CA ARG A 293 -7.86 12.11 32.49
C ARG A 293 -7.96 11.07 33.62
N ARG A 294 -8.24 9.83 33.28
CA ARG A 294 -8.26 8.68 34.20
C ARG A 294 -8.29 7.37 33.44
N GLU A 295 -7.95 6.29 34.11
CA GLU A 295 -8.11 4.93 33.58
C GLU A 295 -9.60 4.56 33.48
N PRO A 296 -10.13 4.15 32.31
CA PRO A 296 -11.46 3.54 32.23
C PRO A 296 -11.52 2.22 33.01
N VAL A 297 -12.66 1.94 33.65
CA VAL A 297 -12.84 0.73 34.46
C VAL A 297 -12.56 -0.52 33.64
N ARG A 298 -11.69 -1.44 34.13
CA ARG A 298 -11.31 -2.70 33.47
C ARG A 298 -10.71 -2.53 32.05
N GLN A 299 -10.22 -1.34 31.68
CA GLN A 299 -9.60 -1.11 30.35
C GLN A 299 -8.44 -2.06 30.10
N GLY A 300 -7.59 -2.29 31.10
CA GLY A 300 -6.45 -3.20 30.99
C GLY A 300 -6.82 -4.64 30.62
N ILE A 301 -8.04 -5.14 30.97
CA ILE A 301 -8.51 -6.45 30.57
C ILE A 301 -8.87 -6.44 29.08
N LEU A 302 -9.57 -5.41 28.61
CA LEU A 302 -9.91 -5.28 27.19
C LEU A 302 -8.66 -5.16 26.29
N VAL A 303 -7.59 -4.53 26.79
CA VAL A 303 -6.28 -4.48 26.13
C VAL A 303 -5.71 -5.89 25.94
N ASP A 304 -5.82 -6.76 26.97
CA ASP A 304 -5.36 -8.15 26.86
C ASP A 304 -6.21 -8.96 25.87
N VAL A 305 -7.54 -8.81 25.94
CA VAL A 305 -8.48 -9.48 25.03
C VAL A 305 -8.21 -9.10 23.57
N LEU A 306 -8.08 -7.81 23.28
CA LEU A 306 -7.78 -7.33 21.92
C LEU A 306 -6.41 -7.83 21.43
N PHE A 307 -5.40 -7.86 22.30
CA PHE A 307 -4.09 -8.36 21.95
C PHE A 307 -4.11 -9.82 21.51
N TRP A 308 -4.79 -10.69 22.26
CA TRP A 308 -4.88 -12.11 21.92
C TRP A 308 -5.79 -12.36 20.71
N ALA A 309 -6.87 -11.57 20.56
CA ALA A 309 -7.70 -11.60 19.37
C ALA A 309 -6.90 -11.25 18.11
N LEU A 310 -6.01 -10.24 18.18
CA LEU A 310 -5.13 -9.86 17.10
C LEU A 310 -4.15 -10.98 16.73
N ILE A 311 -3.47 -11.59 17.71
CA ILE A 311 -2.58 -12.74 17.47
C ILE A 311 -3.34 -13.88 16.80
N PHE A 312 -4.57 -14.16 17.25
CA PHE A 312 -5.41 -15.22 16.68
C PHE A 312 -5.80 -14.91 15.22
N VAL A 313 -6.19 -13.69 14.92
CA VAL A 313 -6.54 -13.28 13.54
C VAL A 313 -5.33 -13.34 12.63
N VAL A 314 -4.20 -12.73 13.03
CA VAL A 314 -2.97 -12.73 12.21
C VAL A 314 -2.44 -14.15 12.00
N GLY A 315 -2.22 -14.89 13.06
CA GLY A 315 -1.68 -16.25 12.97
C GLY A 315 -2.63 -17.22 12.25
N GLY A 316 -3.94 -17.11 12.54
CA GLY A 316 -4.95 -17.96 11.92
C GLY A 316 -5.15 -17.67 10.43
N SER A 317 -5.14 -16.40 10.00
CA SER A 317 -5.27 -16.05 8.59
C SER A 317 -4.04 -16.51 7.78
N MET A 318 -2.83 -16.26 8.28
CA MET A 318 -1.60 -16.73 7.64
C MET A 318 -1.56 -18.28 7.54
N LEU A 319 -1.96 -18.98 8.60
CA LEU A 319 -2.09 -20.43 8.55
C LEU A 319 -3.13 -20.89 7.52
N GLY A 320 -4.28 -20.23 7.47
CA GLY A 320 -5.34 -20.50 6.49
C GLY A 320 -4.86 -20.36 5.05
N GLU A 321 -4.11 -19.32 4.75
CA GLU A 321 -3.53 -19.09 3.42
C GLU A 321 -2.53 -20.17 3.06
N TRP A 322 -1.63 -20.51 3.98
CA TRP A 322 -0.69 -21.62 3.80
C TRP A 322 -1.39 -22.95 3.54
N LEU A 323 -2.44 -23.27 4.31
CA LEU A 323 -3.24 -24.48 4.10
C LEU A 323 -3.99 -24.48 2.75
N THR A 324 -4.37 -23.30 2.24
CA THR A 324 -4.93 -23.17 0.89
C THR A 324 -3.92 -23.51 -0.17
N ASP A 325 -2.72 -22.95 -0.05
CA ASP A 325 -1.62 -23.19 -0.98
C ASP A 325 -1.20 -24.66 -1.02
N LEU A 326 -1.28 -25.35 0.12
CA LEU A 326 -1.09 -26.77 0.23
C LEU A 326 -2.26 -27.63 -0.31
N GLY A 327 -3.35 -27.00 -0.76
CA GLY A 327 -4.55 -27.70 -1.23
C GLY A 327 -5.38 -28.39 -0.14
N VAL A 328 -5.12 -28.10 1.15
CA VAL A 328 -5.80 -28.76 2.28
C VAL A 328 -7.24 -28.28 2.44
N LEU A 329 -7.49 -26.97 2.23
CA LEU A 329 -8.81 -26.39 2.51
C LEU A 329 -9.87 -26.69 1.44
N ASN A 330 -9.51 -27.23 0.28
CA ASN A 330 -10.44 -27.61 -0.79
C ASN A 330 -11.51 -26.53 -1.05
N LYS A 331 -12.80 -26.86 -0.86
CA LYS A 331 -13.93 -25.95 -1.09
C LYS A 331 -14.01 -24.78 -0.09
N ASN A 332 -13.30 -24.85 1.03
CA ASN A 332 -13.35 -23.81 2.08
C ASN A 332 -12.25 -22.75 1.95
N TRP A 333 -11.51 -22.74 0.84
CA TRP A 333 -10.41 -21.79 0.59
C TRP A 333 -10.84 -20.33 0.71
N TRP A 334 -12.01 -19.96 0.25
CA TRP A 334 -12.51 -18.59 0.31
C TRP A 334 -12.97 -18.17 1.72
N LEU A 335 -13.30 -19.16 2.58
CA LEU A 335 -13.76 -18.89 3.95
C LEU A 335 -12.57 -18.75 4.91
N PHE A 336 -11.62 -19.67 4.87
CA PHE A 336 -10.52 -19.72 5.82
C PHE A 336 -9.14 -19.45 5.23
N GLY A 337 -9.01 -19.41 3.91
CA GLY A 337 -7.72 -19.37 3.23
C GLY A 337 -7.50 -18.13 2.39
N ASN A 338 -6.67 -18.27 1.35
CA ASN A 338 -6.32 -17.18 0.44
C ASN A 338 -7.40 -16.97 -0.61
N ARG A 339 -7.90 -15.73 -0.73
CA ARG A 339 -8.92 -15.35 -1.72
C ARG A 339 -8.35 -14.91 -3.06
N GLY A 340 -7.03 -14.79 -3.17
CA GLY A 340 -6.33 -14.47 -4.41
C GLY A 340 -6.48 -13.03 -4.90
N TRP A 341 -7.06 -12.12 -4.12
CA TRP A 341 -7.13 -10.69 -4.41
C TRP A 341 -6.12 -9.94 -3.56
N GLU A 342 -5.22 -9.25 -4.20
CA GLU A 342 -4.21 -8.40 -3.58
C GLU A 342 -4.83 -7.43 -2.56
N TYR A 343 -4.30 -7.39 -1.35
CA TYR A 343 -4.82 -6.70 -0.16
C TYR A 343 -6.14 -7.23 0.41
N LEU A 344 -6.72 -8.27 -0.17
CA LEU A 344 -7.95 -8.91 0.27
C LEU A 344 -7.81 -10.43 0.34
N GLU A 345 -6.60 -10.90 0.58
CA GLU A 345 -6.23 -12.31 0.62
C GLU A 345 -6.92 -13.05 1.76
N LEU A 346 -7.18 -12.39 2.89
CA LEU A 346 -7.83 -12.99 4.05
C LEU A 346 -9.16 -13.67 3.70
N GLY A 347 -9.29 -14.92 4.10
CA GLY A 347 -10.57 -15.63 4.06
C GLY A 347 -11.68 -14.88 4.80
N LYS A 348 -12.92 -15.07 4.38
CA LYS A 348 -14.09 -14.34 4.93
C LYS A 348 -14.21 -14.44 6.44
N PHE A 349 -13.93 -15.58 7.02
CA PHE A 349 -13.98 -15.78 8.48
C PHE A 349 -13.01 -14.80 9.18
N TRP A 350 -11.80 -14.69 8.69
CA TRP A 350 -10.79 -13.79 9.26
C TRP A 350 -11.14 -12.33 9.07
N GLN A 351 -11.76 -11.97 7.93
CA GLN A 351 -12.26 -10.61 7.71
C GLN A 351 -13.33 -10.23 8.74
N TYR A 352 -14.30 -11.10 9.01
CA TYR A 352 -15.32 -10.85 10.04
C TYR A 352 -14.71 -10.72 11.44
N LEU A 353 -13.75 -11.59 11.80
CA LEU A 353 -13.07 -11.47 13.09
C LEU A 353 -12.22 -10.19 13.20
N LEU A 354 -11.57 -9.78 12.11
CA LEU A 354 -10.82 -8.53 12.08
C LEU A 354 -11.77 -7.33 12.29
N ILE A 355 -12.92 -7.30 11.63
CA ILE A 355 -13.94 -6.27 11.83
C ILE A 355 -14.42 -6.29 13.30
N ALA A 356 -14.68 -7.45 13.87
CA ALA A 356 -15.10 -7.57 15.27
C ALA A 356 -14.01 -7.04 16.23
N ALA A 357 -12.74 -7.34 15.97
CA ALA A 357 -11.61 -6.82 16.75
C ALA A 357 -11.49 -5.29 16.63
N MET A 358 -11.66 -4.74 15.42
CA MET A 358 -11.68 -3.28 15.22
C MET A 358 -12.88 -2.62 15.92
N VAL A 359 -14.06 -3.24 15.91
CA VAL A 359 -15.23 -2.75 16.66
C VAL A 359 -14.95 -2.76 18.16
N LEU A 360 -14.33 -3.82 18.69
CA LEU A 360 -13.89 -3.84 20.10
C LEU A 360 -12.95 -2.68 20.42
N TRP A 361 -11.98 -2.42 19.52
CA TRP A 361 -11.09 -1.27 19.67
C TRP A 361 -11.86 0.06 19.71
N ILE A 362 -12.84 0.27 18.80
CA ILE A 362 -13.69 1.48 18.81
C ILE A 362 -14.46 1.60 20.14
N VAL A 363 -15.01 0.50 20.67
CA VAL A 363 -15.66 0.50 21.98
C VAL A 363 -14.69 0.93 23.09
N MET A 364 -13.43 0.46 23.04
CA MET A 364 -12.40 0.87 24.01
C MET A 364 -12.08 2.38 23.91
N LEU A 365 -11.98 2.92 22.69
CA LEU A 365 -11.77 4.36 22.47
C LEU A 365 -12.99 5.18 22.91
N MET A 366 -14.20 4.74 22.57
CA MET A 366 -15.45 5.40 22.89
C MET A 366 -15.60 5.64 24.40
N ARG A 367 -15.17 4.70 25.22
CA ARG A 367 -15.22 4.81 26.70
C ARG A 367 -14.40 5.97 27.27
N GLY A 368 -13.38 6.42 26.54
CA GLY A 368 -12.60 7.59 26.92
C GLY A 368 -12.99 8.86 26.15
N PHE A 369 -13.15 8.73 24.84
CA PHE A 369 -13.31 9.86 23.94
C PHE A 369 -14.69 10.50 24.05
N VAL A 370 -15.77 9.71 24.12
CA VAL A 370 -17.14 10.26 24.23
C VAL A 370 -17.33 11.09 25.50
N PRO A 371 -16.93 10.64 26.71
CA PRO A 371 -16.99 11.50 27.90
C PRO A 371 -16.13 12.75 27.79
N ALA A 372 -14.95 12.65 27.16
CA ALA A 372 -14.06 13.80 26.97
C ALA A 372 -14.64 14.83 25.98
N MET A 373 -15.28 14.38 24.89
CA MET A 373 -15.96 15.27 23.94
C MET A 373 -17.15 16.05 24.56
N ARG A 374 -17.75 15.53 25.63
CA ARG A 374 -18.84 16.21 26.35
C ARG A 374 -18.35 17.29 27.31
N ARG A 375 -17.02 17.35 27.57
CA ARG A 375 -16.44 18.42 28.42
C ARG A 375 -16.34 19.72 27.61
N LYS A 376 -16.61 20.84 28.28
CA LYS A 376 -16.58 22.17 27.67
C LYS A 376 -15.38 23.02 28.12
N ASP A 377 -14.48 22.41 28.90
CA ASP A 377 -13.36 23.10 29.54
C ASP A 377 -12.21 23.45 28.57
N ASN A 378 -12.07 22.70 27.42
CA ASN A 378 -11.03 22.98 26.42
C ASN A 378 -11.57 22.65 25.01
N GLN A 379 -12.15 23.63 24.35
CA GLN A 379 -12.77 23.47 23.02
C GLN A 379 -11.82 23.03 21.93
N PRO A 380 -10.59 23.58 21.79
CA PRO A 380 -9.66 23.13 20.77
C PRO A 380 -9.26 21.65 20.96
N ARG A 381 -8.98 21.22 22.19
CA ARG A 381 -8.64 19.83 22.47
C ARG A 381 -9.81 18.88 22.20
N THR A 382 -11.02 19.30 22.52
CA THR A 382 -12.24 18.55 22.19
C THR A 382 -12.39 18.32 20.69
N ARG A 383 -12.09 19.33 19.86
CA ARG A 383 -12.12 19.18 18.38
C ARG A 383 -11.09 18.18 17.88
N LEU A 384 -9.85 18.23 18.37
CA LEU A 384 -8.82 17.27 18.02
C LEU A 384 -9.18 15.84 18.40
N VAL A 385 -9.75 15.64 19.61
CA VAL A 385 -10.26 14.34 20.08
C VAL A 385 -11.40 13.84 19.19
N THR A 386 -12.32 14.74 18.80
CA THR A 386 -13.43 14.39 17.90
C THR A 386 -12.93 13.92 16.54
N MET A 387 -11.97 14.64 15.94
CA MET A 387 -11.37 14.24 14.68
C MET A 387 -10.70 12.87 14.79
N LEU A 388 -9.91 12.65 15.85
CA LEU A 388 -9.23 11.37 16.07
C LEU A 388 -10.23 10.22 16.24
N PHE A 389 -11.34 10.45 16.94
CA PHE A 389 -12.38 9.45 17.14
C PHE A 389 -13.15 9.13 15.85
N LEU A 390 -13.51 10.14 15.08
CA LEU A 390 -14.17 9.95 13.77
C LEU A 390 -13.25 9.22 12.78
N GLY A 391 -11.97 9.60 12.73
CA GLY A 391 -10.98 8.89 11.93
C GLY A 391 -10.84 7.43 12.35
N ALA A 392 -10.83 7.16 13.67
CA ALA A 392 -10.78 5.78 14.17
C ALA A 392 -12.02 4.97 13.78
N ILE A 393 -13.23 5.54 13.82
CA ILE A 393 -14.48 4.87 13.40
C ILE A 393 -14.45 4.59 11.89
N ALA A 394 -13.90 5.48 11.09
CA ALA A 394 -13.82 5.31 9.65
C ALA A 394 -12.98 4.08 9.24
N VAL A 395 -11.96 3.70 10.03
CA VAL A 395 -11.11 2.54 9.75
C VAL A 395 -11.93 1.24 9.62
N PRO A 396 -12.69 0.74 10.60
CA PRO A 396 -13.52 -0.45 10.43
C PRO A 396 -14.67 -0.23 9.44
N ALA A 397 -15.25 0.97 9.36
CA ALA A 397 -16.38 1.24 8.49
C ALA A 397 -16.03 1.04 7.01
N PHE A 398 -14.91 1.59 6.56
CA PHE A 398 -14.46 1.44 5.17
C PHE A 398 -13.93 0.03 4.86
N TYR A 399 -13.31 -0.65 5.83
CA TYR A 399 -12.90 -2.03 5.66
C TYR A 399 -14.08 -2.98 5.41
N CYS A 400 -15.29 -2.64 5.86
CA CYS A 400 -16.51 -3.40 5.56
C CYS A 400 -16.77 -3.56 4.05
N ALA A 401 -16.21 -2.71 3.18
CA ALA A 401 -16.28 -2.89 1.73
C ALA A 401 -15.72 -4.25 1.26
N SER A 402 -14.77 -4.84 2.00
CA SER A 402 -14.22 -6.18 1.73
C SER A 402 -15.28 -7.30 1.75
N ILE A 403 -16.41 -7.08 2.45
CA ILE A 403 -17.49 -8.07 2.60
C ILE A 403 -18.25 -8.28 1.28
N PHE A 404 -18.30 -7.27 0.42
CA PHE A 404 -19.10 -7.31 -0.81
C PHE A 404 -18.54 -8.26 -1.89
N ILE A 405 -17.25 -8.60 -1.81
CA ILE A 405 -16.61 -9.50 -2.78
C ILE A 405 -16.87 -10.95 -2.37
N MET A 406 -17.51 -11.71 -3.27
CA MET A 406 -17.85 -13.12 -3.13
C MET A 406 -17.08 -13.97 -4.16
N PRO A 407 -16.98 -15.29 -4.02
CA PRO A 407 -16.23 -16.15 -4.94
C PRO A 407 -16.73 -16.11 -6.40
N ASP A 408 -18.00 -15.86 -6.57
CA ASP A 408 -18.71 -15.77 -7.85
C ASP A 408 -18.90 -14.33 -8.35
N SER A 409 -18.35 -13.35 -7.65
CA SER A 409 -18.41 -11.94 -8.07
C SER A 409 -17.72 -11.76 -9.42
N HIS A 410 -18.36 -10.99 -10.31
CA HIS A 410 -17.73 -10.61 -11.56
C HIS A 410 -16.44 -9.81 -11.28
N VAL A 411 -15.40 -10.02 -12.11
CA VAL A 411 -14.09 -9.43 -11.90
C VAL A 411 -14.12 -7.89 -11.79
N THR A 412 -14.92 -7.20 -12.60
CA THR A 412 -15.04 -5.74 -12.55
C THR A 412 -15.71 -5.24 -11.28
N PHE A 413 -16.68 -5.98 -10.74
CA PHE A 413 -17.31 -5.69 -9.46
C PHE A 413 -16.34 -5.91 -8.30
N ALA A 414 -15.62 -7.04 -8.33
CA ALA A 414 -14.62 -7.35 -7.33
C ALA A 414 -13.49 -6.33 -7.32
N ASP A 415 -12.98 -5.93 -8.49
CA ASP A 415 -11.92 -4.95 -8.64
C ASP A 415 -12.35 -3.54 -8.19
N TYR A 416 -13.60 -3.13 -8.46
CA TYR A 416 -14.16 -1.88 -7.95
C TYR A 416 -14.10 -1.82 -6.41
N TRP A 417 -14.60 -2.85 -5.71
CA TRP A 417 -14.58 -2.91 -4.24
C TRP A 417 -13.17 -3.14 -3.67
N ARG A 418 -12.30 -3.81 -4.43
CA ARG A 418 -10.89 -3.92 -4.07
C ARG A 418 -10.22 -2.55 -3.96
N TRP A 419 -10.47 -1.65 -4.92
CA TRP A 419 -9.91 -0.30 -4.88
C TRP A 419 -10.52 0.59 -3.78
N TRP A 420 -11.73 0.28 -3.31
CA TRP A 420 -12.24 0.86 -2.06
C TRP A 420 -11.37 0.50 -0.86
N ILE A 421 -10.73 -0.65 -0.84
CA ILE A 421 -9.81 -1.05 0.22
C ILE A 421 -8.40 -0.52 -0.07
N VAL A 422 -7.87 -0.75 -1.27
CA VAL A 422 -6.47 -0.40 -1.58
C VAL A 422 -6.25 1.11 -1.58
N HIS A 423 -7.17 1.89 -2.15
CA HIS A 423 -7.04 3.35 -2.22
C HIS A 423 -7.80 4.06 -1.09
N LEU A 424 -9.12 3.99 -1.05
CA LEU A 424 -9.90 4.77 -0.08
C LEU A 424 -9.62 4.41 1.38
N TRP A 425 -9.44 3.14 1.69
CA TRP A 425 -9.16 2.72 3.05
C TRP A 425 -7.69 2.94 3.42
N VAL A 426 -6.73 2.53 2.57
CA VAL A 426 -5.29 2.66 2.86
C VAL A 426 -4.80 4.08 2.64
N GLU A 427 -5.05 4.69 1.49
CA GLU A 427 -4.54 6.03 1.20
C GLU A 427 -5.43 7.12 1.84
N GLY A 428 -6.77 7.01 1.72
CA GLY A 428 -7.66 8.01 2.27
C GLY A 428 -7.83 7.93 3.79
N ILE A 429 -8.40 6.83 4.30
CA ILE A 429 -8.81 6.74 5.72
C ILE A 429 -7.62 6.52 6.65
N PHE A 430 -6.66 5.67 6.27
CA PHE A 430 -5.44 5.50 7.06
C PHE A 430 -4.64 6.78 7.10
N GLU A 431 -4.53 7.50 5.98
CA GLU A 431 -3.82 8.77 5.94
C GLU A 431 -4.52 9.82 6.83
N ALA A 432 -5.86 9.95 6.74
CA ALA A 432 -6.60 10.83 7.64
C ALA A 432 -6.30 10.55 9.11
N PHE A 433 -6.37 9.28 9.50
CA PHE A 433 -6.09 8.89 10.88
C PHE A 433 -4.64 9.16 11.27
N ALA A 434 -3.67 8.82 10.39
CA ALA A 434 -2.25 9.04 10.62
C ALA A 434 -1.91 10.53 10.79
N VAL A 435 -2.46 11.39 9.94
CA VAL A 435 -2.23 12.84 10.02
C VAL A 435 -2.83 13.45 11.29
N ILE A 436 -4.03 13.03 11.69
CA ILE A 436 -4.64 13.47 12.95
C ILE A 436 -3.79 13.01 14.14
N LEU A 437 -3.32 11.77 14.11
CA LEU A 437 -2.47 11.22 15.17
C LEU A 437 -1.10 11.91 15.20
N THR A 438 -0.53 12.26 14.03
CA THR A 438 0.69 13.10 13.94
C THR A 438 0.46 14.44 14.60
N GLY A 439 -0.65 15.12 14.30
CA GLY A 439 -1.02 16.38 14.93
C GLY A 439 -1.13 16.26 16.46
N TRP A 440 -1.74 15.17 16.94
CA TRP A 440 -1.77 14.88 18.37
C TRP A 440 -0.37 14.76 18.97
N LEU A 441 0.52 13.97 18.37
CA LEU A 441 1.89 13.78 18.86
C LEU A 441 2.67 15.10 18.90
N LEU A 442 2.56 15.92 17.85
CA LEU A 442 3.26 17.19 17.75
C LEU A 442 2.78 18.18 18.82
N VAL A 443 1.48 18.23 19.09
CA VAL A 443 0.92 19.04 20.18
C VAL A 443 1.40 18.55 21.54
N ASP A 444 1.41 17.24 21.76
CA ASP A 444 1.88 16.65 23.01
C ASP A 444 3.39 16.91 23.26
N MET A 445 4.19 16.84 22.20
CA MET A 445 5.62 17.16 22.23
C MET A 445 5.92 18.67 22.25
N LYS A 446 4.88 19.53 22.21
CA LYS A 446 5.00 20.99 22.13
C LYS A 446 5.75 21.50 20.89
N LEU A 447 5.68 20.76 19.81
CA LEU A 447 6.28 21.12 18.51
C LEU A 447 5.32 21.91 17.62
N THR A 448 4.04 21.97 17.97
CA THR A 448 3.02 22.82 17.33
C THR A 448 2.01 23.28 18.37
N THR A 449 1.28 24.35 18.07
CA THR A 449 0.14 24.75 18.90
C THR A 449 -1.11 23.98 18.49
N ILE A 450 -2.02 23.79 19.43
CA ILE A 450 -3.27 23.08 19.16
C ILE A 450 -4.16 23.81 18.14
N LYS A 451 -4.13 25.16 18.12
CA LYS A 451 -4.87 25.98 17.15
C LYS A 451 -4.30 25.81 15.73
N SER A 452 -2.97 25.89 15.58
CA SER A 452 -2.29 25.65 14.29
C SER A 452 -2.56 24.25 13.79
N THR A 453 -2.40 23.25 14.64
CA THR A 453 -2.67 21.85 14.31
C THR A 453 -4.10 21.64 13.82
N ILE A 454 -5.11 22.15 14.52
CA ILE A 454 -6.52 22.00 14.10
C ILE A 454 -6.77 22.64 12.73
N ARG A 455 -6.20 23.82 12.47
CA ARG A 455 -6.33 24.46 11.15
C ARG A 455 -5.69 23.62 10.05
N ALA A 456 -4.47 23.14 10.28
CA ALA A 456 -3.78 22.24 9.35
C ALA A 456 -4.59 20.95 9.10
N LEU A 457 -5.15 20.35 10.16
CA LEU A 457 -5.98 19.15 10.05
C LEU A 457 -7.30 19.39 9.31
N TYR A 458 -7.97 20.50 9.49
CA TYR A 458 -9.16 20.83 8.68
C TYR A 458 -8.79 20.96 7.20
N PHE A 459 -7.68 21.62 6.90
CA PHE A 459 -7.21 21.75 5.54
C PHE A 459 -6.85 20.39 4.93
N GLN A 460 -6.12 19.54 5.67
CA GLN A 460 -5.82 18.17 5.28
C GLN A 460 -7.09 17.36 5.01
N LEU A 461 -8.05 17.40 5.94
CA LEU A 461 -9.28 16.63 5.80
C LEU A 461 -10.12 17.09 4.61
N ILE A 462 -10.15 18.38 4.29
CA ILE A 462 -10.84 18.88 3.09
C ILE A 462 -10.17 18.35 1.83
N LEU A 463 -8.86 18.41 1.74
CA LEU A 463 -8.13 17.84 0.61
C LEU A 463 -8.33 16.34 0.52
N LEU A 464 -8.10 15.62 1.60
CA LEU A 464 -8.11 14.17 1.64
C LEU A 464 -9.52 13.58 1.42
N LEU A 465 -10.57 14.13 2.01
CA LEU A 465 -11.93 13.65 1.78
C LEU A 465 -12.46 14.06 0.39
N GLY A 466 -12.05 15.23 -0.10
CA GLY A 466 -12.36 15.66 -1.46
C GLY A 466 -11.59 14.88 -2.51
N SER A 467 -10.30 14.69 -2.31
CA SER A 467 -9.39 14.05 -3.25
C SER A 467 -9.40 12.52 -3.15
N GLY A 468 -9.58 11.95 -1.96
CA GLY A 468 -9.56 10.50 -1.76
C GLY A 468 -10.61 9.78 -2.59
N VAL A 469 -11.85 10.31 -2.66
CA VAL A 469 -12.91 9.74 -3.51
C VAL A 469 -12.58 9.92 -5.00
N VAL A 470 -12.19 11.14 -5.41
CA VAL A 470 -11.82 11.45 -6.79
C VAL A 470 -10.51 10.75 -7.18
N GLY A 471 -9.57 10.67 -6.24
CA GLY A 471 -8.28 9.99 -6.39
C GLY A 471 -8.43 8.53 -6.81
N THR A 472 -9.44 7.82 -6.32
CA THR A 472 -9.71 6.42 -6.71
C THR A 472 -9.81 6.25 -8.24
N GLY A 473 -10.20 7.30 -8.98
CA GLY A 473 -10.33 7.27 -10.43
C GLY A 473 -9.04 6.90 -11.18
N HIS A 474 -7.86 7.17 -10.62
CA HIS A 474 -6.59 6.83 -11.29
C HIS A 474 -6.31 5.31 -11.33
N HIS A 475 -7.02 4.52 -10.54
CA HIS A 475 -6.92 3.06 -10.54
C HIS A 475 -7.83 2.36 -11.57
N TYR A 476 -8.72 3.07 -12.26
CA TYR A 476 -9.74 2.47 -13.15
C TYR A 476 -9.46 2.64 -14.64
N PHE A 477 -8.24 3.02 -15.03
CA PHE A 477 -7.91 3.26 -16.45
C PHE A 477 -8.14 2.03 -17.35
N TRP A 478 -7.69 0.87 -16.92
CA TRP A 478 -7.86 -0.42 -17.61
C TRP A 478 -9.27 -0.99 -17.54
N MET A 479 -10.12 -0.46 -16.68
CA MET A 479 -11.57 -0.71 -16.72
C MET A 479 -12.28 0.17 -17.76
N GLY A 480 -11.52 1.05 -18.41
CA GLY A 480 -11.94 1.90 -19.49
C GLY A 480 -12.63 3.19 -19.06
N ASP A 481 -12.33 3.69 -17.89
CA ASP A 481 -12.76 4.99 -17.45
C ASP A 481 -12.18 6.10 -18.33
N HIS A 482 -12.88 7.23 -18.34
CA HIS A 482 -12.44 8.39 -19.11
C HIS A 482 -11.18 8.99 -18.48
N SER A 483 -10.19 9.40 -19.32
CA SER A 483 -8.90 9.97 -18.87
C SER A 483 -9.02 11.20 -17.96
N LEU A 484 -10.19 11.86 -17.93
CA LEU A 484 -10.51 12.92 -16.96
C LEU A 484 -10.36 12.43 -15.51
N TRP A 485 -10.92 11.25 -15.21
CA TRP A 485 -10.90 10.70 -13.84
C TRP A 485 -9.48 10.37 -13.40
N LEU A 486 -8.66 9.87 -14.34
CA LEU A 486 -7.24 9.65 -14.04
C LEU A 486 -6.50 10.96 -13.77
N ALA A 487 -6.74 11.98 -14.60
CA ALA A 487 -6.08 13.28 -14.45
C ALA A 487 -6.44 13.95 -13.13
N LEU A 488 -7.73 13.95 -12.77
CA LEU A 488 -8.20 14.47 -11.49
C LEU A 488 -7.63 13.64 -10.35
N GLY A 489 -7.75 12.30 -10.44
CA GLY A 489 -7.25 11.39 -9.43
C GLY A 489 -5.76 11.56 -9.16
N ALA A 490 -4.94 11.58 -10.21
CA ALA A 490 -3.50 11.78 -10.09
C ALA A 490 -3.12 13.13 -9.45
N SER A 491 -3.81 14.21 -9.84
CA SER A 491 -3.52 15.56 -9.31
C SER A 491 -3.93 15.68 -7.86
N PHE A 492 -5.13 15.23 -7.51
CA PHE A 492 -5.66 15.36 -6.15
C PHE A 492 -4.95 14.42 -5.17
N SER A 493 -4.67 13.18 -5.56
CA SER A 493 -3.89 12.27 -4.72
C SER A 493 -2.48 12.84 -4.42
N ALA A 494 -1.81 13.43 -5.41
CA ALA A 494 -0.53 14.09 -5.18
C ALA A 494 -0.62 15.36 -4.30
N LEU A 495 -1.78 16.02 -4.22
CA LEU A 495 -1.98 17.19 -3.36
C LEU A 495 -2.15 16.82 -1.87
N GLU A 496 -2.53 15.60 -1.56
CA GLU A 496 -2.73 15.10 -0.19
C GLU A 496 -1.46 15.20 0.67
N ILE A 497 -0.29 15.13 0.05
CA ILE A 497 0.99 15.25 0.76
C ILE A 497 1.27 16.64 1.32
N VAL A 498 0.66 17.69 0.76
CA VAL A 498 1.04 19.09 1.05
C VAL A 498 0.79 19.47 2.51
N PRO A 499 -0.39 19.26 3.10
CA PRO A 499 -0.64 19.65 4.48
C PRO A 499 0.24 18.92 5.51
N LEU A 500 0.51 17.61 5.33
CA LEU A 500 1.40 16.87 6.23
C LEU A 500 2.83 17.39 6.12
N SER A 501 3.32 17.66 4.91
CA SER A 501 4.65 18.23 4.69
C SER A 501 4.80 19.59 5.35
N LEU A 502 3.77 20.44 5.27
CA LEU A 502 3.74 21.75 5.91
C LEU A 502 3.72 21.63 7.44
N LEU A 503 2.95 20.69 7.99
CA LEU A 503 2.89 20.45 9.44
C LEU A 503 4.24 19.94 9.98
N VAL A 504 4.91 19.06 9.25
CA VAL A 504 6.25 18.55 9.61
C VAL A 504 7.28 19.68 9.53
N TRP A 505 7.18 20.57 8.53
CA TRP A 505 8.05 21.74 8.41
C TRP A 505 7.87 22.73 9.58
N GLU A 506 6.63 23.01 9.97
CA GLU A 506 6.34 23.83 11.16
C GLU A 506 6.97 23.18 12.42
N ALA A 507 6.77 21.90 12.59
CA ALA A 507 7.34 21.15 13.72
C ALA A 507 8.88 21.20 13.73
N TYR A 508 9.53 21.14 12.57
CA TYR A 508 10.98 21.28 12.45
C TYR A 508 11.46 22.67 12.89
N THR A 509 10.74 23.71 12.48
CA THR A 509 11.07 25.09 12.87
C THR A 509 10.99 25.28 14.40
N HIS A 510 9.91 24.76 15.01
CA HIS A 510 9.75 24.79 16.47
C HIS A 510 10.81 23.96 17.21
N TYR A 511 11.14 22.78 16.65
CA TYR A 511 12.20 21.94 17.22
C TYR A 511 13.55 22.66 17.23
N ARG A 512 13.90 23.41 16.19
CA ARG A 512 15.15 24.20 16.16
C ARG A 512 15.17 25.26 17.25
N VAL A 513 14.08 26.03 17.36
CA VAL A 513 13.95 27.06 18.42
C VAL A 513 14.05 26.44 19.81
N TYR A 514 13.43 25.26 19.98
CA TYR A 514 13.52 24.55 21.26
C TYR A 514 14.95 24.11 21.60
N GLN A 515 15.69 23.57 20.65
CA GLN A 515 17.08 23.13 20.85
C GLN A 515 17.99 24.29 21.24
N ASP A 516 17.79 25.46 20.63
CA ASP A 516 18.58 26.65 20.94
C ASP A 516 18.29 27.19 22.35
N THR A 517 17.07 26.94 22.87
CA THR A 517 16.63 27.45 24.18
C THR A 517 16.90 26.50 25.34
N TYR A 518 16.67 25.18 25.16
CA TYR A 518 16.64 24.20 26.26
C TYR A 518 17.64 23.05 26.16
N HIS A 519 18.36 22.89 25.05
CA HIS A 519 19.42 21.90 24.78
C HIS A 519 19.05 20.41 24.93
N ASN A 520 17.94 20.05 25.59
CA ASN A 520 17.52 18.65 25.87
C ASN A 520 16.05 18.40 25.51
N PHE A 521 15.78 18.05 24.25
CA PHE A 521 14.46 17.62 23.84
C PHE A 521 14.26 16.13 24.15
N PRO A 522 13.27 15.75 24.99
CA PRO A 522 13.14 14.38 25.49
C PRO A 522 12.69 13.36 24.44
N TYR A 523 12.11 13.80 23.32
CA TYR A 523 11.59 12.95 22.23
C TYR A 523 12.42 13.05 20.95
N LYS A 524 13.72 13.31 21.05
CA LYS A 524 14.61 13.52 19.90
C LYS A 524 14.57 12.35 18.89
N THR A 525 14.59 11.11 19.36
CA THR A 525 14.54 9.92 18.50
C THR A 525 13.20 9.77 17.81
N THR A 526 12.09 10.03 18.50
CA THR A 526 10.74 10.11 17.90
C THR A 526 10.68 11.14 16.77
N PHE A 527 11.21 12.32 17.04
CA PHE A 527 11.19 13.42 16.07
C PHE A 527 12.01 13.13 14.81
N ILE A 528 13.13 12.43 14.92
CA ILE A 528 13.94 11.99 13.78
C ILE A 528 13.09 11.12 12.82
N PHE A 529 12.31 10.18 13.35
CA PHE A 529 11.44 9.34 12.53
C PHE A 529 10.26 10.12 11.92
N LEU A 530 9.72 11.11 12.62
CA LEU A 530 8.70 12.01 12.05
C LEU A 530 9.28 12.85 10.90
N MET A 531 10.53 13.30 10.99
CA MET A 531 11.19 14.00 9.88
C MET A 531 11.35 13.09 8.66
N TRP A 532 11.74 11.83 8.85
CA TRP A 532 11.81 10.85 7.76
C TRP A 532 10.43 10.55 7.17
N THR A 533 9.38 10.50 7.99
CA THR A 533 7.99 10.42 7.51
C THR A 533 7.68 11.56 6.54
N GLY A 534 8.02 12.81 6.88
CA GLY A 534 7.80 13.97 6.00
C GLY A 534 8.60 13.90 4.69
N ILE A 535 9.85 13.44 4.74
CA ILE A 535 10.69 13.26 3.55
C ILE A 535 10.06 12.21 2.61
N TRP A 536 9.71 11.04 3.13
CA TRP A 536 9.10 9.98 2.33
C TRP A 536 7.68 10.32 1.88
N ASN A 537 6.93 11.11 2.66
CA ASN A 537 5.64 11.64 2.22
C ASN A 537 5.78 12.46 0.94
N THR A 538 6.82 13.28 0.86
CA THR A 538 7.09 14.11 -0.32
C THR A 538 7.64 13.28 -1.49
N LEU A 539 8.65 12.43 -1.25
CA LEU A 539 9.33 11.67 -2.31
C LEU A 539 8.57 10.38 -2.68
N GLY A 540 8.24 9.54 -1.68
CA GLY A 540 7.68 8.20 -1.87
C GLY A 540 6.18 8.23 -2.22
N ALA A 541 5.38 8.93 -1.41
CA ALA A 541 3.95 9.04 -1.67
C ALA A 541 3.65 10.06 -2.77
N GLY A 542 4.15 11.28 -2.64
CA GLY A 542 3.83 12.36 -3.57
C GLY A 542 4.49 12.25 -4.93
N ALA A 543 5.82 12.38 -5.00
CA ALA A 543 6.53 12.42 -6.27
C ALA A 543 6.40 11.11 -7.05
N LEU A 544 6.69 9.96 -6.41
CA LEU A 544 6.56 8.66 -7.07
C LEU A 544 5.10 8.32 -7.39
N GLY A 545 4.14 8.67 -6.51
CA GLY A 545 2.71 8.48 -6.76
C GLY A 545 2.23 9.23 -7.99
N PHE A 546 2.59 10.51 -8.13
CA PHE A 546 2.26 11.28 -9.33
C PHE A 546 2.91 10.71 -10.60
N LEU A 547 4.17 10.27 -10.49
CA LEU A 547 4.93 9.71 -11.61
C LEU A 547 4.39 8.35 -12.10
N ILE A 548 3.54 7.66 -11.34
CA ILE A 548 2.89 6.44 -11.82
C ILE A 548 1.41 6.65 -12.19
N ASN A 549 0.80 7.76 -11.79
CA ASN A 549 -0.65 7.95 -11.88
C ASN A 549 -1.10 8.91 -12.98
N ALA A 550 -0.26 9.85 -13.45
CA ALA A 550 -0.63 10.73 -14.55
C ALA A 550 -0.96 9.92 -15.83
N PRO A 551 -2.04 10.23 -16.57
CA PRO A 551 -2.63 9.32 -17.57
C PRO A 551 -1.66 8.71 -18.58
N ALA A 552 -0.76 9.49 -19.17
CA ALA A 552 0.21 8.97 -20.14
C ALA A 552 1.28 8.09 -19.48
N ILE A 553 1.70 8.46 -18.26
CA ILE A 553 2.71 7.70 -17.52
C ILE A 553 2.08 6.39 -17.03
N ASN A 554 0.89 6.47 -16.44
CA ASN A 554 0.13 5.33 -15.95
C ASN A 554 -0.11 4.28 -17.07
N TYR A 555 -0.35 4.71 -18.31
CA TYR A 555 -0.50 3.82 -19.46
C TYR A 555 0.71 2.89 -19.67
N PHE A 556 1.93 3.36 -19.38
CA PHE A 556 3.15 2.57 -19.57
C PHE A 556 3.66 1.92 -18.28
N GLU A 557 3.48 2.58 -17.14
CA GLU A 557 4.10 2.17 -15.87
C GLU A 557 3.22 1.25 -15.02
N HIS A 558 1.92 1.16 -15.32
CA HIS A 558 1.03 0.29 -14.56
C HIS A 558 1.47 -1.17 -14.62
N GLY A 559 1.58 -1.78 -13.44
CA GLY A 559 2.01 -3.17 -13.28
C GLY A 559 3.50 -3.39 -13.54
N THR A 560 4.34 -2.36 -13.49
CA THR A 560 5.80 -2.44 -13.55
C THR A 560 6.43 -2.27 -12.16
N GLN A 561 7.75 -2.38 -12.07
CA GLN A 561 8.49 -2.18 -10.82
C GLN A 561 8.46 -0.72 -10.30
N TRP A 562 7.99 0.25 -11.11
CA TRP A 562 7.68 1.60 -10.64
C TRP A 562 6.58 1.61 -9.58
N THR A 563 5.53 0.81 -9.78
CA THR A 563 4.46 0.67 -8.78
C THR A 563 5.01 0.11 -7.47
N ALA A 564 5.91 -0.89 -7.53
CA ALA A 564 6.55 -1.42 -6.34
C ALA A 564 7.46 -0.38 -5.65
N ALA A 565 8.17 0.46 -6.43
CA ALA A 565 8.99 1.55 -5.90
C ALA A 565 8.14 2.57 -5.12
N HIS A 566 7.00 3.00 -5.67
CA HIS A 566 6.04 3.87 -5.00
C HIS A 566 5.49 3.21 -3.72
N ALA A 567 5.06 1.96 -3.80
CA ALA A 567 4.52 1.23 -2.64
C ALA A 567 5.52 1.11 -1.49
N HIS A 568 6.80 0.84 -1.76
CA HIS A 568 7.83 0.82 -0.71
C HIS A 568 8.08 2.22 -0.14
N GLY A 569 8.14 3.26 -0.98
CA GLY A 569 8.31 4.64 -0.52
C GLY A 569 7.16 5.14 0.34
N SER A 570 5.92 4.78 0.03
CA SER A 570 4.73 5.17 0.80
C SER A 570 4.53 4.29 2.04
N MET A 571 4.50 2.96 1.89
CA MET A 571 4.18 2.07 3.02
C MET A 571 5.31 1.99 4.05
N ALA A 572 6.54 1.70 3.64
CA ALA A 572 7.67 1.63 4.56
C ALA A 572 8.18 3.04 4.92
N GLY A 573 8.24 3.95 3.94
CA GLY A 573 8.75 5.30 4.15
C GLY A 573 7.81 6.21 4.95
N VAL A 574 6.52 6.25 4.64
CA VAL A 574 5.56 7.11 5.36
C VAL A 574 4.98 6.36 6.56
N TYR A 575 4.18 5.34 6.32
CA TYR A 575 3.50 4.65 7.44
C TYR A 575 4.46 3.89 8.34
N GLY A 576 5.54 3.33 7.78
CA GLY A 576 6.56 2.63 8.54
C GLY A 576 7.32 3.56 9.48
N MET A 577 7.88 4.65 8.99
CA MET A 577 8.63 5.61 9.82
C MET A 577 7.72 6.28 10.85
N PHE A 578 6.47 6.61 10.46
CA PHE A 578 5.47 7.13 11.38
C PHE A 578 5.13 6.15 12.50
N SER A 579 4.91 4.88 12.17
CA SER A 579 4.64 3.84 13.18
C SER A 579 5.80 3.67 14.16
N ILE A 580 7.04 3.71 13.67
CA ILE A 580 8.23 3.67 14.54
C ILE A 580 8.29 4.91 15.43
N ALA A 581 7.96 6.09 14.91
CA ALA A 581 7.87 7.31 15.71
C ALA A 581 6.86 7.16 16.87
N ILE A 582 5.67 6.62 16.60
CA ILE A 582 4.65 6.31 17.62
C ILE A 582 5.21 5.34 18.68
N ILE A 583 5.82 4.24 18.25
CA ILE A 583 6.41 3.24 19.14
C ILE A 583 7.41 3.90 20.09
N LEU A 584 8.33 4.67 19.54
CA LEU A 584 9.35 5.35 20.34
C LEU A 584 8.75 6.39 21.28
N TYR A 585 7.73 7.13 20.83
CA TYR A 585 7.01 8.09 21.67
C TYR A 585 6.35 7.39 22.86
N VAL A 586 5.60 6.33 22.63
CA VAL A 586 4.91 5.61 23.71
C VAL A 586 5.90 4.92 24.62
N LEU A 587 6.92 4.23 24.07
CA LEU A 587 7.95 3.58 24.89
C LEU A 587 8.70 4.59 25.76
N ARG A 588 9.01 5.79 25.25
CA ARG A 588 9.67 6.85 26.03
C ARG A 588 8.86 7.23 27.27
N ASN A 589 7.54 7.19 27.17
CA ASN A 589 6.65 7.52 28.29
C ASN A 589 6.41 6.36 29.27
N VAL A 590 6.38 5.10 28.78
CA VAL A 590 6.00 3.94 29.60
C VAL A 590 7.17 3.18 30.20
N THR A 591 8.41 3.51 29.83
CA THR A 591 9.63 2.89 30.40
C THR A 591 10.31 3.81 31.40
N VAL A 592 11.12 3.22 32.27
CA VAL A 592 11.91 3.95 33.27
C VAL A 592 13.07 4.72 32.61
N LYS A 593 13.54 5.79 33.27
CA LYS A 593 14.60 6.66 32.76
C LYS A 593 15.89 5.92 32.44
N GLU A 594 16.26 4.96 33.27
CA GLU A 594 17.48 4.17 33.17
C GLU A 594 17.57 3.35 31.88
N PHE A 595 16.45 3.09 31.23
CA PHE A 595 16.40 2.41 29.94
C PHE A 595 17.00 3.29 28.82
N TRP A 596 16.82 4.62 28.87
CA TRP A 596 17.20 5.58 27.82
C TRP A 596 18.64 6.06 27.98
N THR A 597 19.60 5.12 27.92
CA THR A 597 21.03 5.46 27.93
C THR A 597 21.45 6.11 26.60
N ALA A 598 22.51 6.89 26.63
CA ALA A 598 23.12 7.48 25.43
C ALA A 598 23.48 6.42 24.37
N LYS A 599 23.81 5.21 24.81
CA LYS A 599 24.09 4.05 23.94
C LYS A 599 22.83 3.57 23.22
N MET A 600 21.68 3.51 23.92
CA MET A 600 20.39 3.14 23.37
C MET A 600 19.92 4.18 22.35
N GLU A 601 19.96 5.46 22.69
CA GLU A 601 19.60 6.52 21.77
C GLU A 601 20.49 6.57 20.53
N LYS A 602 21.80 6.31 20.69
CA LYS A 602 22.71 6.18 19.54
C LYS A 602 22.32 5.01 18.65
N ALA A 603 21.95 3.86 19.22
CA ALA A 603 21.50 2.70 18.45
C ALA A 603 20.23 3.00 17.66
N ILE A 604 19.24 3.67 18.26
CA ILE A 604 18.00 4.08 17.56
C ILE A 604 18.30 5.06 16.43
N ARG A 605 19.24 6.01 16.62
CA ARG A 605 19.67 6.92 15.51
C ARG A 605 20.35 6.17 14.37
N TRP A 606 21.17 5.17 14.67
CA TRP A 606 21.74 4.30 13.64
C TRP A 606 20.66 3.52 12.91
N SER A 607 19.67 2.98 13.62
CA SER A 607 18.53 2.31 12.99
C SER A 607 17.80 3.25 12.02
N ALA A 608 17.56 4.51 12.40
CA ALA A 608 16.94 5.48 11.50
C ALA A 608 17.71 5.65 10.19
N TRP A 609 19.05 5.77 10.25
CA TRP A 609 19.88 5.85 9.05
C TRP A 609 19.88 4.57 8.25
N LEU A 610 20.03 3.41 8.88
CA LEU A 610 20.05 2.11 8.20
C LEU A 610 18.74 1.84 7.45
N LEU A 611 17.60 2.12 8.10
CA LEU A 611 16.27 1.97 7.48
C LEU A 611 16.12 2.89 6.27
N ASN A 612 16.50 4.15 6.37
CA ASN A 612 16.29 5.10 5.29
C ASN A 612 17.29 4.94 4.14
N ILE A 613 18.54 4.58 4.43
CA ILE A 613 19.55 4.26 3.39
C ILE A 613 19.14 2.96 2.67
N GLY A 614 18.77 1.91 3.41
CA GLY A 614 18.29 0.66 2.82
C GLY A 614 17.07 0.89 1.93
N LEU A 615 16.06 1.60 2.43
CA LEU A 615 14.85 1.92 1.67
C LEU A 615 15.16 2.76 0.43
N ALA A 616 16.01 3.77 0.53
CA ALA A 616 16.42 4.58 -0.62
C ALA A 616 17.15 3.73 -1.68
N GLY A 617 18.02 2.83 -1.25
CA GLY A 617 18.70 1.88 -2.14
C GLY A 617 17.72 0.93 -2.85
N MET A 618 16.77 0.36 -2.10
CA MET A 618 15.69 -0.48 -2.69
C MET A 618 14.90 0.30 -3.73
N VAL A 619 14.45 1.50 -3.42
CA VAL A 619 13.60 2.31 -4.30
C VAL A 619 14.38 2.84 -5.49
N PHE A 620 15.46 3.60 -5.26
CA PHE A 620 16.13 4.40 -6.29
C PHE A 620 17.26 3.68 -7.01
N ALA A 621 17.88 2.68 -6.40
CA ALA A 621 18.97 1.93 -7.04
C ALA A 621 18.51 0.59 -7.66
N THR A 622 17.30 0.10 -7.35
CA THR A 622 16.82 -1.19 -7.87
C THR A 622 15.45 -1.11 -8.52
N LEU A 623 14.39 -0.84 -7.77
CA LEU A 623 13.01 -0.92 -8.28
C LEU A 623 12.75 0.09 -9.41
N MET A 624 13.10 1.36 -9.21
CA MET A 624 12.95 2.38 -10.26
C MET A 624 13.78 2.07 -11.52
N PRO A 625 15.07 1.76 -11.45
CA PRO A 625 15.85 1.39 -12.63
C PRO A 625 15.27 0.19 -13.39
N VAL A 626 14.83 -0.86 -12.70
CA VAL A 626 14.18 -2.01 -13.34
C VAL A 626 12.87 -1.60 -14.02
N GLY A 627 12.04 -0.80 -13.36
CA GLY A 627 10.81 -0.26 -13.98
C GLY A 627 11.10 0.59 -15.21
N GLN A 628 12.16 1.40 -15.20
CA GLN A 628 12.57 2.19 -16.35
C GLN A 628 13.04 1.30 -17.52
N LEU A 629 13.73 0.21 -17.23
CA LEU A 629 14.12 -0.78 -18.25
C LEU A 629 12.91 -1.54 -18.78
N GLN A 630 11.89 -1.82 -17.93
CA GLN A 630 10.62 -2.38 -18.38
C GLN A 630 9.89 -1.44 -19.35
N LEU A 631 9.89 -0.14 -19.09
CA LEU A 631 9.34 0.85 -20.02
C LEU A 631 10.06 0.82 -21.36
N ALA A 632 11.40 0.84 -21.36
CA ALA A 632 12.19 0.81 -22.58
C ALA A 632 11.95 -0.48 -23.40
N ASP A 633 11.84 -1.60 -22.73
CA ASP A 633 11.54 -2.90 -23.35
C ASP A 633 10.11 -2.96 -23.89
N ALA A 634 9.13 -2.46 -23.12
CA ALA A 634 7.73 -2.39 -23.55
C ALA A 634 7.56 -1.52 -24.80
N LEU A 635 8.24 -0.37 -24.88
CA LEU A 635 8.22 0.50 -26.06
C LEU A 635 8.80 -0.19 -27.31
N LYS A 636 9.77 -1.09 -27.13
CA LYS A 636 10.43 -1.76 -28.23
C LYS A 636 9.71 -3.02 -28.71
N TYR A 637 9.24 -3.86 -27.76
CA TYR A 637 8.73 -5.19 -28.05
C TYR A 637 7.27 -5.41 -27.65
N GLY A 638 6.66 -4.45 -26.97
CA GLY A 638 5.34 -4.55 -26.37
C GLY A 638 5.38 -4.91 -24.87
N TYR A 639 4.35 -4.50 -24.17
CA TYR A 639 4.24 -4.69 -22.70
C TYR A 639 4.32 -6.18 -22.29
N TRP A 640 3.79 -7.09 -23.12
CA TRP A 640 3.87 -8.54 -22.88
C TRP A 640 5.30 -9.04 -22.70
N HIS A 641 6.28 -8.45 -23.42
CA HIS A 641 7.69 -8.86 -23.37
C HIS A 641 8.35 -8.40 -22.07
N ALA A 642 8.14 -7.17 -21.67
CA ALA A 642 8.65 -6.59 -20.43
C ALA A 642 8.16 -7.30 -19.14
N ARG A 643 7.14 -8.15 -19.28
CA ARG A 643 6.54 -8.90 -18.17
C ARG A 643 6.89 -10.38 -18.15
N GLN A 644 7.73 -10.85 -19.06
CA GLN A 644 8.19 -12.25 -19.08
C GLN A 644 9.36 -12.48 -18.11
N MET A 645 9.49 -13.70 -17.63
CA MET A 645 10.64 -14.09 -16.79
C MET A 645 11.97 -13.93 -17.52
N SER A 646 12.00 -14.10 -18.87
CA SER A 646 13.19 -13.86 -19.69
C SER A 646 13.74 -12.44 -19.57
N PHE A 647 12.86 -11.43 -19.38
CA PHE A 647 13.27 -10.05 -19.13
C PHE A 647 14.10 -9.93 -17.84
N TYR A 648 13.62 -10.52 -16.75
CA TYR A 648 14.33 -10.45 -15.46
C TYR A 648 15.67 -11.21 -15.47
N HIS A 649 15.84 -12.18 -16.37
CA HIS A 649 17.06 -12.94 -16.54
C HIS A 649 18.06 -12.28 -17.52
N GLU A 650 17.74 -11.15 -18.12
CA GLU A 650 18.72 -10.37 -18.88
C GLU A 650 19.87 -9.90 -17.97
N LYS A 651 21.09 -9.96 -18.48
CA LYS A 651 22.32 -9.76 -17.68
C LYS A 651 22.32 -8.46 -16.87
N LEU A 652 21.92 -7.33 -17.47
CA LEU A 652 21.88 -6.04 -16.78
C LEU A 652 20.80 -6.02 -15.70
N ILE A 653 19.61 -6.52 -16.02
CA ILE A 653 18.47 -6.52 -15.12
C ILE A 653 18.72 -7.44 -13.93
N SER A 654 19.20 -8.64 -14.20
CA SER A 654 19.60 -9.59 -13.16
C SER A 654 20.69 -9.01 -12.23
N LEU A 655 21.67 -8.26 -12.78
CA LEU A 655 22.69 -7.58 -11.97
C LEU A 655 22.09 -6.52 -11.04
N ILE A 656 21.15 -5.71 -11.54
CA ILE A 656 20.47 -4.70 -10.73
C ILE A 656 19.62 -5.36 -9.62
N LEU A 657 18.93 -6.44 -9.95
CA LEU A 657 18.12 -7.18 -8.97
C LEU A 657 18.98 -7.86 -7.90
N TRP A 658 20.14 -8.44 -8.25
CA TRP A 658 21.12 -8.91 -7.28
C TRP A 658 21.68 -7.77 -6.43
N GLY A 659 21.85 -6.59 -7.03
CA GLY A 659 22.27 -5.37 -6.33
C GLY A 659 21.27 -4.86 -5.28
N ARG A 660 20.08 -5.45 -5.17
CA ARG A 660 19.11 -5.15 -4.11
C ARG A 660 19.54 -5.71 -2.75
N MET A 661 20.19 -6.87 -2.74
CA MET A 661 20.56 -7.58 -1.50
C MET A 661 21.30 -6.73 -0.46
N PRO A 662 22.31 -5.91 -0.79
CA PRO A 662 22.95 -5.04 0.19
C PRO A 662 21.99 -4.06 0.87
N TRP A 663 21.02 -3.51 0.13
CA TRP A 663 20.06 -2.54 0.65
C TRP A 663 19.04 -3.21 1.57
N ASP A 664 18.58 -4.40 1.21
CA ASP A 664 17.68 -5.21 2.04
C ASP A 664 18.38 -5.58 3.37
N LEU A 665 19.65 -6.02 3.34
CA LEU A 665 20.43 -6.32 4.55
C LEU A 665 20.66 -5.10 5.44
N ILE A 666 20.94 -3.93 4.85
CA ILE A 666 21.09 -2.67 5.58
C ILE A 666 19.77 -2.31 6.27
N PHE A 667 18.63 -2.44 5.56
CA PHE A 667 17.32 -2.18 6.12
C PHE A 667 16.99 -3.14 7.27
N THR A 668 17.21 -4.43 7.07
CA THR A 668 16.99 -5.48 8.08
C THR A 668 17.82 -5.25 9.34
N ALA A 669 19.08 -4.84 9.22
CA ALA A 669 19.89 -4.47 10.36
C ALA A 669 19.26 -3.33 11.19
N GLY A 670 18.66 -2.34 10.53
CA GLY A 670 17.90 -1.27 11.17
C GLY A 670 16.70 -1.79 11.97
N VAL A 671 15.95 -2.74 11.40
CA VAL A 671 14.79 -3.37 12.07
C VAL A 671 15.21 -4.21 13.27
N ILE A 672 16.29 -4.98 13.15
CA ILE A 672 16.80 -5.81 14.26
C ILE A 672 17.15 -4.94 15.47
N ILE A 673 17.77 -3.77 15.26
CA ILE A 673 18.04 -2.82 16.33
C ILE A 673 16.74 -2.42 17.05
N LEU A 674 15.69 -2.05 16.31
CA LEU A 674 14.40 -1.65 16.90
C LEU A 674 13.69 -2.82 17.58
N LEU A 675 13.77 -4.02 17.02
CA LEU A 675 13.27 -5.23 17.66
C LEU A 675 13.90 -5.41 19.06
N VAL A 676 15.23 -5.33 19.13
CA VAL A 676 15.95 -5.46 20.42
C VAL A 676 15.55 -4.33 21.37
N VAL A 677 15.39 -3.09 20.90
CA VAL A 677 14.92 -1.97 21.72
C VAL A 677 13.53 -2.25 22.29
N CYS A 678 12.58 -2.63 21.47
CA CYS A 678 11.20 -2.86 21.89
C CYS A 678 11.07 -4.05 22.85
N TRP A 679 11.80 -5.14 22.61
CA TRP A 679 11.79 -6.29 23.50
C TRP A 679 12.45 -5.99 24.83
N LYS A 680 13.60 -5.29 24.86
CA LYS A 680 14.23 -4.84 26.11
C LYS A 680 13.34 -3.88 26.89
N ALA A 681 12.55 -3.04 26.21
CA ALA A 681 11.63 -2.12 26.87
C ALA A 681 10.58 -2.85 27.73
N LEU A 682 10.16 -4.07 27.37
CA LEU A 682 9.22 -4.87 28.16
C LEU A 682 9.72 -5.18 29.59
N PHE A 683 11.03 -5.25 29.79
CA PHE A 683 11.65 -5.52 31.08
C PHE A 683 11.95 -4.25 31.90
N HIS A 684 11.71 -3.06 31.29
CA HIS A 684 12.01 -1.76 31.89
C HIS A 684 10.74 -0.87 31.99
N LEU A 685 9.56 -1.49 32.05
CA LEU A 685 8.30 -0.75 32.15
C LEU A 685 8.13 -0.15 33.56
N LYS A 686 7.66 1.10 33.61
CA LYS A 686 7.24 1.75 34.86
C LYS A 686 6.15 0.95 35.54
N LYS A 687 6.04 1.07 36.88
CA LYS A 687 4.86 0.61 37.59
C LYS A 687 3.67 1.49 37.22
N ALA A 688 2.53 0.86 37.01
CA ALA A 688 1.29 1.60 36.77
C ALA A 688 0.73 2.16 38.08
N ASP A 689 0.38 3.45 38.06
CA ASP A 689 -0.31 4.13 39.15
C ASP A 689 -1.45 4.96 38.57
N ASN A 690 -2.65 4.40 38.59
CA ASN A 690 -3.83 5.01 37.97
C ASN A 690 -4.25 6.30 38.70
N GLN A 691 -4.00 6.44 40.00
CA GLN A 691 -4.39 7.64 40.76
C GLN A 691 -3.41 8.78 40.51
N ALA A 692 -2.10 8.52 40.59
CA ALA A 692 -1.08 9.50 40.26
C ALA A 692 -1.20 9.97 38.81
N ALA A 693 -1.46 9.05 37.87
CA ALA A 693 -1.68 9.41 36.46
C ALA A 693 -2.90 10.32 36.26
N ALA A 694 -4.01 10.05 36.95
CA ALA A 694 -5.20 10.89 36.88
C ALA A 694 -4.93 12.31 37.40
N ALA A 695 -4.26 12.44 38.55
CA ALA A 695 -3.90 13.73 39.13
C ALA A 695 -2.99 14.55 38.20
N GLU A 696 -2.01 13.90 37.57
CA GLU A 696 -1.08 14.56 36.64
C GLU A 696 -1.78 14.99 35.35
N TYR A 697 -2.67 14.19 34.80
CA TYR A 697 -3.42 14.56 33.59
C TYR A 697 -4.39 15.71 33.82
N GLU A 698 -5.02 15.82 35.00
CA GLU A 698 -5.80 16.99 35.38
C GLU A 698 -4.91 18.24 35.50
N ARG A 699 -3.74 18.12 36.12
CA ARG A 699 -2.76 19.24 36.22
C ARG A 699 -2.36 19.78 34.83
N PHE A 700 -2.01 18.88 33.88
CA PHE A 700 -1.67 19.30 32.52
C PHE A 700 -2.84 19.97 31.80
N ALA A 701 -4.04 19.45 31.94
CA ALA A 701 -5.23 20.01 31.32
C ALA A 701 -5.55 21.41 31.87
N ALA A 702 -5.39 21.64 33.16
CA ALA A 702 -5.55 22.94 33.80
C ALA A 702 -4.50 23.96 33.31
N ALA A 703 -3.24 23.55 33.19
CA ALA A 703 -2.18 24.40 32.67
C ALA A 703 -2.40 24.79 31.20
N GLU A 704 -2.84 23.84 30.36
CA GLU A 704 -3.15 24.07 28.96
C GLU A 704 -4.33 25.05 28.77
N THR A 705 -5.37 24.94 29.60
CA THR A 705 -6.52 25.87 29.58
C THR A 705 -6.11 27.30 29.96
N LYS A 706 -5.27 27.48 30.98
CA LYS A 706 -4.73 28.79 31.35
C LYS A 706 -3.92 29.45 30.24
N SER A 707 -3.04 28.70 29.58
CA SER A 707 -2.24 29.20 28.44
C SER A 707 -3.11 29.66 27.27
N GLN A 708 -4.21 28.97 26.99
CA GLN A 708 -5.13 29.34 25.91
C GLN A 708 -5.94 30.64 26.20
N VAL A 709 -6.24 30.91 27.46
CA VAL A 709 -6.91 32.18 27.86
C VAL A 709 -5.97 33.36 27.64
N ASN A 710 -4.70 33.22 27.99
CA ASN A 710 -3.72 34.29 27.81
C ASN A 710 -3.44 34.59 26.31
N GLU A 711 -3.58 33.61 25.40
CA GLU A 711 -3.48 33.82 23.92
C GLU A 711 -4.69 34.55 23.31
N ILE A 712 -5.81 34.65 24.02
CA ILE A 712 -7.01 35.35 23.52
C ILE A 712 -6.99 36.82 23.93
N ASP A 713 -6.27 37.14 24.99
CA ASP A 713 -6.14 38.50 25.52
C ASP A 713 -4.97 39.29 24.90
N GLU A 714 -4.09 38.64 24.08
CA GLU A 714 -3.09 39.25 23.22
C GLU A 714 -3.53 39.24 21.73
#